data_6db0cc848850f5cf955e9ddef9f48498
#
_entry.id   6db0cc848850f5cf955e9ddef9f48498
#
_cell.length_a   1.000
_cell.length_b   1.000
_cell.length_c   1.000
_cell.angle_alpha   90.00
_cell.angle_beta   90.00
_cell.angle_gamma   90.00
#
_symmetry.space_group_name_H-M   'P 1'
#
loop_
_entity.id
_entity.type
_entity.pdbx_description
1 polymer ?
#
loop_
_entity_poly.entity_id
_entity_poly.type
_entity_poly.pdbx_seq_one_letter_code
_entity_poly.pdbx_strand_id
1 'polypeptide(L)'
;MSEQASQNYSFQAEVAQLLHLVTHSLYSNPEIFLRELISNASDACDKLRFEGINHPEYYENDPNLHVRISLNKEDKTLTISDNGIGLSQQEAIDNLGTIAKSGTKDFMSKLTGDQKADAQLIGQFGVGFYSGFIVADKITVESRRAGLDASEGVRWISGGTGEFEVQQIDKASRGTDIILHLRDDALDYLESYKVKQIVNKYSDHISLPIEMQKEVWQEEEAAEGEEPKGGQMVKTDEWEAINSASALWTRNKSEVTEEQYVEFYKNLTHDFEAPLAWAHNRVEGSTEYTQLLYIPSKAPHDIFTREAKAGIKLYVKRVFIMDDADNLIPNYLRFVQGVVDSADLPLNVSRELLQESRDVKTIREGNARRVLTLLDGLAKSEDEKDQEKFKTFYTEFGSVLKEGLGEDFGNRERILKLLRYATSTNDEVTTSFADYKARMKEGQKAIYYVTAESLAAAKNSPQLELFKKKGIEVLLMAERVDEWAMNFVHEFDGTPLKNVSKGAVDLGDLQDAEEKKALEQAAEQFKPIVEKLSDSLKAKTKEVRVTTRLVDSPACLVTSEGELSPQLIRMLKQAGQAVPEIKPILEINPEHPLVKKLEGSEQFDDLANVIFDQAVIAEGGLPEDSAAYVKRINSLLLK
;
A
#
# COMPACT_ATOMS: atom_id res chain seq x y z
N MET A 1 -5.15 -58.68 27.53
CA MET A 1 -4.61 -57.65 26.63
C MET A 1 -3.55 -56.94 27.43
N SER A 2 -2.28 -57.14 27.08
CA SER A 2 -1.18 -56.44 27.74
C SER A 2 -1.17 -54.97 27.29
N GLU A 3 -1.33 -54.04 28.20
CA GLU A 3 -1.08 -52.62 27.98
C GLU A 3 0.36 -52.48 27.53
N GLN A 4 0.57 -52.08 26.26
CA GLN A 4 1.85 -51.65 25.78
C GLN A 4 2.14 -50.29 26.41
N ALA A 5 3.09 -50.26 27.33
CA ALA A 5 3.58 -49.00 27.91
C ALA A 5 4.16 -48.10 26.82
N SER A 6 3.57 -46.94 26.62
CA SER A 6 4.13 -45.91 25.73
C SER A 6 5.43 -45.37 26.33
N GLN A 7 6.52 -45.37 25.55
CA GLN A 7 7.78 -44.79 25.94
C GLN A 7 7.90 -43.43 25.29
N ASN A 8 8.17 -42.39 26.10
CA ASN A 8 8.46 -41.04 25.59
C ASN A 8 9.96 -40.90 25.28
N TYR A 9 10.26 -40.46 24.08
CA TYR A 9 11.61 -40.10 23.65
C TYR A 9 11.70 -38.59 23.44
N SER A 10 12.83 -37.97 23.84
CA SER A 10 13.13 -36.58 23.54
C SER A 10 13.85 -36.48 22.21
N PHE A 11 13.52 -35.39 21.44
CA PHE A 11 14.23 -35.06 20.22
C PHE A 11 15.69 -34.69 20.55
N GLN A 12 16.63 -35.12 19.72
CA GLN A 12 18.03 -34.70 19.73
C GLN A 12 18.27 -33.75 18.56
N ALA A 13 19.14 -32.76 18.74
CA ALA A 13 19.47 -31.79 17.72
C ALA A 13 20.97 -31.83 17.40
N GLU A 14 21.30 -31.83 16.10
CA GLU A 14 22.67 -31.61 15.62
C GLU A 14 22.94 -30.11 15.53
N VAL A 15 23.72 -29.59 16.49
CA VAL A 15 23.96 -28.16 16.68
C VAL A 15 24.65 -27.54 15.44
N ALA A 16 25.60 -28.23 14.84
CA ALA A 16 26.28 -27.75 13.63
C ALA A 16 25.31 -27.58 12.44
N GLN A 17 24.36 -28.50 12.25
CA GLN A 17 23.34 -28.38 11.20
C GLN A 17 22.35 -27.26 11.50
N LEU A 18 21.96 -27.07 12.76
CA LEU A 18 21.10 -25.95 13.15
C LEU A 18 21.78 -24.61 12.89
N LEU A 19 23.04 -24.45 13.25
CA LEU A 19 23.82 -23.25 12.93
C LEU A 19 23.91 -23.01 11.43
N HIS A 20 24.16 -24.06 10.64
CA HIS A 20 24.17 -23.97 9.19
C HIS A 20 22.83 -23.51 8.61
N LEU A 21 21.70 -24.02 9.12
CA LEU A 21 20.36 -23.57 8.71
C LEU A 21 20.13 -22.11 9.07
N VAL A 22 20.51 -21.66 10.25
CA VAL A 22 20.39 -20.26 10.70
C VAL A 22 21.22 -19.33 9.82
N THR A 23 22.44 -19.73 9.46
CA THR A 23 23.37 -18.86 8.72
C THR A 23 23.12 -18.84 7.21
N HIS A 24 22.55 -19.94 6.61
CA HIS A 24 22.44 -20.08 5.17
C HIS A 24 20.99 -20.10 4.66
N SER A 25 20.00 -20.35 5.51
CA SER A 25 18.61 -20.53 5.05
C SER A 25 17.61 -19.61 5.75
N LEU A 26 17.93 -19.06 6.90
CA LEU A 26 17.01 -18.25 7.68
C LEU A 26 16.88 -16.82 7.14
N TYR A 27 17.97 -16.26 6.65
CA TYR A 27 18.05 -14.86 6.19
C TYR A 27 18.29 -14.80 4.70
N SER A 28 17.47 -14.01 4.00
CA SER A 28 17.59 -13.81 2.54
C SER A 28 18.67 -12.80 2.17
N ASN A 29 19.00 -11.86 3.07
CA ASN A 29 20.00 -10.80 2.87
C ASN A 29 21.11 -10.87 3.93
N PRO A 30 22.38 -11.06 3.54
CA PRO A 30 23.51 -11.07 4.47
C PRO A 30 23.64 -9.82 5.33
N GLU A 31 23.24 -8.63 4.84
CA GLU A 31 23.33 -7.35 5.57
C GLU A 31 22.61 -7.37 6.92
N ILE A 32 21.68 -8.29 7.11
CA ILE A 32 20.88 -8.43 8.34
C ILE A 32 21.72 -8.75 9.56
N PHE A 33 22.94 -9.34 9.40
CA PHE A 33 23.81 -9.58 10.54
C PHE A 33 24.06 -8.31 11.36
N LEU A 34 24.29 -7.19 10.68
CA LEU A 34 24.56 -5.91 11.34
C LEU A 34 23.33 -5.37 12.07
N ARG A 35 22.14 -5.47 11.46
CA ARG A 35 20.87 -5.14 12.12
C ARG A 35 20.66 -5.91 13.41
N GLU A 36 20.87 -7.23 13.38
CA GLU A 36 20.64 -8.09 14.54
C GLU A 36 21.65 -7.81 15.67
N LEU A 37 22.94 -7.62 15.34
CA LEU A 37 23.95 -7.32 16.34
C LEU A 37 23.77 -5.93 16.95
N ILE A 38 23.42 -4.91 16.17
CA ILE A 38 23.08 -3.58 16.69
C ILE A 38 21.83 -3.64 17.58
N SER A 39 20.82 -4.42 17.18
CA SER A 39 19.61 -4.62 18.00
C SER A 39 19.93 -5.26 19.35
N ASN A 40 20.83 -6.23 19.37
CA ASN A 40 21.29 -6.85 20.62
C ASN A 40 22.08 -5.88 21.51
N ALA A 41 22.93 -5.03 20.90
CA ALA A 41 23.65 -3.97 21.60
C ALA A 41 22.67 -2.93 22.20
N SER A 42 21.64 -2.54 21.45
CA SER A 42 20.57 -1.67 21.95
C SER A 42 19.83 -2.29 23.13
N ASP A 43 19.47 -3.57 23.04
CA ASP A 43 18.82 -4.30 24.14
C ASP A 43 19.70 -4.34 25.40
N ALA A 44 21.03 -4.48 25.25
CA ALA A 44 21.98 -4.46 26.37
C ALA A 44 22.01 -3.08 27.05
N CYS A 45 21.95 -2.00 26.28
CA CYS A 45 21.87 -0.65 26.79
C CYS A 45 20.52 -0.38 27.50
N ASP A 46 19.43 -0.84 26.96
CA ASP A 46 18.10 -0.69 27.59
C ASP A 46 17.98 -1.51 28.89
N LYS A 47 18.58 -2.70 28.96
CA LYS A 47 18.70 -3.46 30.22
C LYS A 47 19.50 -2.68 31.28
N LEU A 48 20.58 -2.03 30.87
CA LEU A 48 21.33 -1.17 31.79
C LEU A 48 20.51 0.01 32.27
N ARG A 49 19.76 0.69 31.37
CA ARG A 49 18.84 1.78 31.78
C ARG A 49 17.87 1.31 32.83
N PHE A 50 17.32 0.13 32.66
CA PHE A 50 16.34 -0.42 33.59
C PHE A 50 16.97 -0.83 34.93
N GLU A 51 18.06 -1.62 34.94
CA GLU A 51 18.74 -2.03 36.17
C GLU A 51 19.37 -0.83 36.88
N GLY A 52 19.89 0.14 36.14
CA GLY A 52 20.50 1.38 36.64
C GLY A 52 19.53 2.31 37.36
N ILE A 53 18.22 2.14 37.27
CA ILE A 53 17.24 2.85 38.11
C ILE A 53 17.46 2.52 39.58
N ASN A 54 17.71 1.24 39.87
CA ASN A 54 17.97 0.78 41.26
C ASN A 54 19.44 0.74 41.60
N HIS A 55 20.34 0.72 40.61
CA HIS A 55 21.78 0.59 40.70
C HIS A 55 22.51 1.64 39.87
N PRO A 56 22.43 2.95 40.24
CA PRO A 56 23.11 4.01 39.49
C PRO A 56 24.62 3.81 39.34
N GLU A 57 25.26 3.07 40.27
CA GLU A 57 26.66 2.69 40.21
C GLU A 57 27.03 1.85 38.97
N TYR A 58 26.06 1.18 38.34
CA TYR A 58 26.30 0.39 37.13
C TYR A 58 26.70 1.24 35.92
N TYR A 59 26.38 2.54 35.93
CA TYR A 59 26.85 3.45 34.88
C TYR A 59 28.35 3.75 34.97
N GLU A 60 28.97 3.44 36.08
CA GLU A 60 30.41 3.72 36.34
C GLU A 60 30.70 5.21 36.02
N ASN A 61 31.74 5.48 35.20
CA ASN A 61 32.09 6.85 34.77
C ASN A 61 31.62 7.16 33.34
N ASP A 62 30.75 6.33 32.76
CA ASP A 62 30.28 6.44 31.37
C ASP A 62 28.75 6.36 31.29
N PRO A 63 28.03 7.48 31.57
CA PRO A 63 26.56 7.51 31.57
C PRO A 63 25.96 7.58 30.16
N ASN A 64 26.73 7.93 29.12
CA ASN A 64 26.25 8.11 27.77
C ASN A 64 26.26 6.78 27.01
N LEU A 65 25.10 6.18 26.87
CA LEU A 65 24.96 4.91 26.18
C LEU A 65 25.09 5.08 24.66
N HIS A 66 25.89 4.20 24.05
CA HIS A 66 26.19 4.22 22.61
C HIS A 66 26.52 2.82 22.09
N VAL A 67 26.44 2.69 20.77
CA VAL A 67 27.00 1.54 20.04
C VAL A 67 28.10 2.06 19.12
N ARG A 68 29.28 1.42 19.13
CA ARG A 68 30.41 1.80 18.28
C ARG A 68 30.75 0.70 17.30
N ILE A 69 31.02 1.08 16.05
CA ILE A 69 31.46 0.16 15.01
C ILE A 69 32.88 0.54 14.59
N SER A 70 33.79 -0.43 14.73
CA SER A 70 35.18 -0.27 14.34
C SER A 70 35.57 -1.25 13.23
N LEU A 71 36.31 -0.78 12.25
CA LEU A 71 36.75 -1.56 11.10
C LEU A 71 38.28 -1.64 11.10
N ASN A 72 38.82 -2.86 11.05
CA ASN A 72 40.25 -3.10 10.91
C ASN A 72 40.50 -3.93 9.63
N LYS A 73 41.09 -3.29 8.62
CA LYS A 73 41.39 -3.93 7.33
C LYS A 73 42.58 -4.90 7.40
N GLU A 74 43.54 -4.66 8.31
CA GLU A 74 44.72 -5.50 8.45
C GLU A 74 44.38 -6.86 9.06
N ASP A 75 43.59 -6.85 10.15
CA ASP A 75 43.14 -8.06 10.84
C ASP A 75 41.85 -8.65 10.24
N LYS A 76 41.28 -8.01 9.21
CA LYS A 76 39.98 -8.37 8.59
C LYS A 76 38.87 -8.48 9.62
N THR A 77 38.79 -7.53 10.57
CA THR A 77 37.77 -7.56 11.63
C THR A 77 36.81 -6.39 11.57
N LEU A 78 35.53 -6.69 11.83
CA LEU A 78 34.50 -5.71 12.13
C LEU A 78 34.10 -5.91 13.60
N THR A 79 34.19 -4.86 14.41
CA THR A 79 33.86 -4.90 15.84
C THR A 79 32.62 -4.04 16.10
N ILE A 80 31.63 -4.61 16.80
CA ILE A 80 30.48 -3.90 17.32
C ILE A 80 30.59 -3.88 18.84
N SER A 81 30.71 -2.69 19.41
CA SER A 81 30.88 -2.45 20.83
C SER A 81 29.69 -1.72 21.43
N ASP A 82 29.13 -2.21 22.52
CA ASP A 82 28.16 -1.49 23.35
C ASP A 82 28.72 -1.22 24.74
N ASN A 83 28.30 -0.12 25.37
CA ASN A 83 28.55 0.16 26.77
C ASN A 83 27.33 -0.12 27.66
N GLY A 84 26.55 -1.13 27.28
CA GLY A 84 25.35 -1.60 27.98
C GLY A 84 25.68 -2.43 29.23
N ILE A 85 24.76 -3.29 29.62
CA ILE A 85 24.83 -4.10 30.86
C ILE A 85 25.98 -5.11 30.86
N GLY A 86 26.42 -5.57 29.67
CA GLY A 86 27.43 -6.62 29.54
C GLY A 86 26.95 -8.00 29.98
N LEU A 87 27.90 -8.96 30.01
CA LEU A 87 27.67 -10.35 30.37
C LEU A 87 28.68 -10.80 31.44
N SER A 88 28.24 -11.55 32.44
CA SER A 88 29.09 -12.38 33.29
C SER A 88 29.51 -13.64 32.55
N GLN A 89 30.49 -14.39 33.07
CA GLN A 89 30.96 -15.64 32.49
C GLN A 89 29.81 -16.65 32.34
N GLN A 90 28.96 -16.77 33.36
CA GLN A 90 27.85 -17.72 33.35
C GLN A 90 26.79 -17.29 32.30
N GLU A 91 26.48 -15.99 32.21
CA GLU A 91 25.55 -15.47 31.21
C GLU A 91 26.09 -15.64 29.78
N ALA A 92 27.37 -15.49 29.55
CA ALA A 92 27.99 -15.76 28.26
C ALA A 92 27.85 -17.24 27.86
N ILE A 93 28.14 -18.18 28.79
CA ILE A 93 27.94 -19.61 28.55
C ILE A 93 26.49 -19.91 28.26
N ASP A 94 25.55 -19.39 29.05
CA ASP A 94 24.12 -19.69 28.96
C ASP A 94 23.44 -19.08 27.74
N ASN A 95 23.77 -17.83 27.40
CA ASN A 95 23.06 -17.08 26.34
C ASN A 95 23.75 -17.21 24.97
N LEU A 96 25.07 -17.32 24.90
CA LEU A 96 25.79 -17.49 23.64
C LEU A 96 26.08 -18.96 23.33
N GLY A 97 26.04 -19.84 24.32
CA GLY A 97 26.23 -21.29 24.16
C GLY A 97 24.98 -22.08 23.91
N THR A 98 23.78 -21.46 23.94
CA THR A 98 22.51 -22.13 23.72
C THR A 98 21.73 -21.47 22.60
N ILE A 99 21.57 -22.16 21.46
CA ILE A 99 20.81 -21.67 20.31
C ILE A 99 19.33 -21.52 20.69
N ALA A 100 18.70 -20.43 20.25
CA ALA A 100 17.30 -20.06 20.52
C ALA A 100 17.01 -19.77 22.02
N LYS A 101 18.04 -19.53 22.83
CA LYS A 101 17.88 -18.96 24.17
C LYS A 101 18.03 -17.44 24.12
N SER A 102 17.03 -16.73 24.59
CA SER A 102 17.03 -15.26 24.59
C SER A 102 17.10 -14.71 26.00
N GLY A 103 18.25 -14.14 26.38
CA GLY A 103 18.39 -13.39 27.63
C GLY A 103 17.47 -12.16 27.71
N THR A 104 17.04 -11.61 26.56
CA THR A 104 16.05 -10.54 26.47
C THR A 104 14.66 -11.03 26.83
N LYS A 105 14.25 -12.22 26.35
CA LYS A 105 12.97 -12.84 26.70
C LYS A 105 12.91 -13.19 28.20
N ASP A 106 14.00 -13.71 28.75
CA ASP A 106 14.09 -14.03 30.18
C ASP A 106 13.99 -12.77 31.05
N PHE A 107 14.62 -11.68 30.61
CA PHE A 107 14.52 -10.39 31.27
C PHE A 107 13.08 -9.83 31.18
N MET A 108 12.45 -9.82 29.99
CA MET A 108 11.06 -9.38 29.83
C MET A 108 10.06 -10.16 30.70
N SER A 109 10.33 -11.42 30.97
CA SER A 109 9.47 -12.24 31.83
C SER A 109 9.48 -11.79 33.31
N LYS A 110 10.51 -11.08 33.72
CA LYS A 110 10.67 -10.55 35.08
C LYS A 110 10.05 -9.15 35.24
N LEU A 111 9.76 -8.46 34.15
CA LEU A 111 9.12 -7.16 34.16
C LEU A 111 7.60 -7.28 34.40
N THR A 112 7.02 -6.34 35.16
CA THR A 112 5.60 -6.30 35.50
C THR A 112 4.97 -4.94 35.19
N GLY A 113 3.69 -4.90 34.84
CA GLY A 113 2.92 -3.68 34.62
C GLY A 113 3.52 -2.77 33.54
N ASP A 114 3.56 -1.46 33.82
CA ASP A 114 4.01 -0.43 32.89
C ASP A 114 5.46 -0.61 32.45
N GLN A 115 6.31 -1.22 33.28
CA GLN A 115 7.70 -1.52 32.96
C GLN A 115 7.86 -2.41 31.73
N LYS A 116 6.93 -3.33 31.51
CA LYS A 116 6.93 -4.23 30.34
C LYS A 116 6.52 -3.50 29.07
N ALA A 117 5.60 -2.55 29.18
CA ALA A 117 5.16 -1.71 28.07
C ALA A 117 6.24 -0.71 27.63
N ASP A 118 7.03 -0.19 28.59
CA ASP A 118 8.09 0.78 28.32
C ASP A 118 9.37 0.13 27.78
N ALA A 119 9.54 -1.20 27.94
CA ALA A 119 10.73 -1.90 27.48
C ALA A 119 10.74 -2.07 25.95
N GLN A 120 11.63 -1.36 25.28
CA GLN A 120 11.83 -1.37 23.81
C GLN A 120 12.65 -2.56 23.31
N LEU A 121 12.75 -3.64 24.10
CA LEU A 121 13.61 -4.79 23.82
C LEU A 121 13.17 -5.59 22.59
N ILE A 122 14.10 -5.86 21.67
CA ILE A 122 13.88 -6.38 20.32
C ILE A 122 14.21 -7.88 20.22
N GLY A 123 15.30 -8.34 20.84
CA GLY A 123 15.93 -9.67 20.67
C GLY A 123 15.21 -10.82 21.37
N GLN A 124 14.03 -11.23 20.89
CA GLN A 124 13.19 -12.26 21.54
C GLN A 124 13.48 -13.70 21.13
N PHE A 125 14.08 -13.93 19.95
CA PHE A 125 14.21 -15.27 19.35
C PHE A 125 15.50 -16.02 19.75
N GLY A 126 16.54 -15.30 20.22
CA GLY A 126 17.82 -15.91 20.62
C GLY A 126 18.62 -16.52 19.47
N VAL A 127 18.37 -16.09 18.23
CA VAL A 127 19.10 -16.54 17.03
C VAL A 127 19.86 -15.42 16.34
N GLY A 128 19.51 -14.15 16.59
CA GLY A 128 20.08 -12.99 15.91
C GLY A 128 21.60 -12.86 16.07
N PHE A 129 22.16 -13.26 17.22
CA PHE A 129 23.62 -13.28 17.44
C PHE A 129 24.36 -14.14 16.41
N TYR A 130 23.82 -15.31 16.09
CA TYR A 130 24.47 -16.25 15.17
C TYR A 130 24.44 -15.78 13.71
N SER A 131 23.68 -14.73 13.39
CA SER A 131 23.74 -14.10 12.05
C SER A 131 25.13 -13.55 11.73
N GLY A 132 25.95 -13.26 12.72
CA GLY A 132 27.36 -12.88 12.53
C GLY A 132 28.18 -13.92 11.75
N PHE A 133 27.84 -15.21 11.84
CA PHE A 133 28.48 -16.28 11.06
C PHE A 133 28.10 -16.29 9.58
N ILE A 134 27.16 -15.45 9.15
CA ILE A 134 26.87 -15.23 7.72
C ILE A 134 28.09 -14.61 7.02
N VAL A 135 28.85 -13.76 7.72
CA VAL A 135 29.97 -12.97 7.18
C VAL A 135 31.32 -13.31 7.82
N ALA A 136 31.34 -14.05 8.93
CA ALA A 136 32.55 -14.33 9.70
C ALA A 136 32.82 -15.83 9.87
N ASP A 137 34.09 -16.23 9.78
CA ASP A 137 34.57 -17.59 10.07
C ASP A 137 34.73 -17.81 11.58
N LYS A 138 34.93 -16.73 12.33
CA LYS A 138 35.14 -16.77 13.77
C LYS A 138 34.50 -15.53 14.40
N ILE A 139 33.84 -15.71 15.52
CA ILE A 139 33.35 -14.63 16.37
C ILE A 139 34.03 -14.70 17.72
N THR A 140 34.57 -13.56 18.16
CA THR A 140 35.08 -13.35 19.50
C THR A 140 34.19 -12.35 20.23
N VAL A 141 33.73 -12.68 21.42
CA VAL A 141 32.93 -11.79 22.27
C VAL A 141 33.72 -11.52 23.54
N GLU A 142 34.00 -10.25 23.81
CA GLU A 142 34.63 -9.80 25.05
C GLU A 142 33.62 -8.97 25.84
N SER A 143 33.31 -9.39 27.06
CA SER A 143 32.26 -8.74 27.83
C SER A 143 32.61 -8.65 29.30
N ARG A 144 32.13 -7.60 29.97
CA ARG A 144 32.09 -7.48 31.41
C ARG A 144 30.73 -6.91 31.84
N ARG A 145 30.08 -7.65 32.72
CA ARG A 145 28.80 -7.19 33.27
C ARG A 145 29.01 -6.00 34.21
N ALA A 146 28.12 -5.03 34.14
CA ALA A 146 28.09 -3.90 35.08
C ALA A 146 28.02 -4.40 36.53
N GLY A 147 28.77 -3.78 37.40
CA GLY A 147 28.91 -4.15 38.83
C GLY A 147 29.90 -5.26 39.13
N LEU A 148 30.58 -5.84 38.13
CA LEU A 148 31.70 -6.77 38.31
C LEU A 148 33.04 -6.03 38.24
N ASP A 149 34.07 -6.58 38.89
CA ASP A 149 35.41 -6.06 38.84
C ASP A 149 36.07 -6.23 37.46
N ALA A 150 37.06 -5.40 37.12
CA ALA A 150 37.77 -5.45 35.84
C ALA A 150 38.36 -6.84 35.51
N SER A 151 38.79 -7.58 36.52
CA SER A 151 39.34 -8.94 36.39
C SER A 151 38.29 -10.04 36.13
N GLU A 152 36.99 -9.71 36.19
CA GLU A 152 35.89 -10.64 35.98
C GLU A 152 35.30 -10.52 34.56
N GLY A 153 36.05 -9.96 33.62
CA GLY A 153 35.71 -9.98 32.20
C GLY A 153 35.72 -11.39 31.61
N VAL A 154 34.96 -11.61 30.56
CA VAL A 154 34.87 -12.89 29.85
C VAL A 154 35.19 -12.72 28.39
N ARG A 155 35.93 -13.66 27.81
CA ARG A 155 36.10 -13.83 26.37
C ARG A 155 35.49 -15.15 25.96
N TRP A 156 34.56 -15.09 25.02
CA TRP A 156 33.90 -16.23 24.38
C TRP A 156 34.35 -16.28 22.93
N ILE A 157 34.70 -17.46 22.39
CA ILE A 157 35.20 -17.64 21.03
C ILE A 157 34.52 -18.83 20.40
N SER A 158 34.03 -18.71 19.16
CA SER A 158 33.53 -19.84 18.37
C SER A 158 33.79 -19.64 16.88
N GLY A 159 33.97 -20.76 16.17
CA GLY A 159 34.01 -20.85 14.71
C GLY A 159 32.68 -21.28 14.11
N GLY A 160 31.58 -21.30 14.86
CA GLY A 160 30.26 -21.71 14.34
C GLY A 160 30.10 -23.21 14.08
N THR A 161 30.99 -24.05 14.57
CA THR A 161 31.04 -25.51 14.35
C THR A 161 30.31 -26.34 15.40
N GLY A 162 29.69 -25.65 16.37
CA GLY A 162 28.96 -26.28 17.49
C GLY A 162 29.78 -26.31 18.80
N GLU A 163 31.03 -25.85 18.78
CA GLU A 163 31.87 -25.72 19.94
C GLU A 163 32.25 -24.25 20.18
N PHE A 164 32.53 -23.92 21.44
CA PHE A 164 32.99 -22.60 21.85
C PHE A 164 33.98 -22.70 23.04
N GLU A 165 34.83 -21.71 23.12
CA GLU A 165 35.80 -21.56 24.18
C GLU A 165 35.45 -20.36 25.08
N VAL A 166 35.66 -20.45 26.39
CA VAL A 166 35.44 -19.37 27.35
C VAL A 166 36.66 -19.17 28.20
N GLN A 167 37.14 -17.92 28.27
CA GLN A 167 38.29 -17.51 29.06
C GLN A 167 37.90 -16.32 29.94
N GLN A 168 38.45 -16.26 31.15
CA GLN A 168 38.42 -15.05 31.98
C GLN A 168 39.47 -14.07 31.49
N ILE A 169 39.14 -12.80 31.40
CA ILE A 169 40.04 -11.73 30.94
C ILE A 169 39.91 -10.49 31.82
N ASP A 170 40.91 -9.64 31.77
CA ASP A 170 40.82 -8.28 32.31
C ASP A 170 40.14 -7.36 31.29
N LYS A 171 39.00 -6.76 31.66
CA LYS A 171 38.28 -5.79 30.82
C LYS A 171 37.88 -4.57 31.65
N ALA A 172 38.53 -3.45 31.39
CA ALA A 172 38.41 -2.22 32.19
C ALA A 172 37.00 -1.60 32.11
N SER A 173 36.35 -1.63 30.93
CA SER A 173 35.02 -1.08 30.71
C SER A 173 33.94 -2.16 30.81
N ARG A 174 32.74 -1.77 31.29
CA ARG A 174 31.53 -2.60 31.15
C ARG A 174 31.10 -2.68 29.70
N GLY A 175 30.13 -3.56 29.39
CA GLY A 175 29.54 -3.73 28.06
C GLY A 175 30.16 -4.88 27.29
N THR A 176 29.88 -4.94 26.00
CA THR A 176 30.22 -6.09 25.14
C THR A 176 30.85 -5.63 23.84
N ASP A 177 31.96 -6.26 23.46
CA ASP A 177 32.60 -6.14 22.15
C ASP A 177 32.37 -7.44 21.37
N ILE A 178 31.73 -7.37 20.20
CA ILE A 178 31.55 -8.49 19.30
C ILE A 178 32.50 -8.28 18.13
N ILE A 179 33.50 -9.11 18.02
CA ILE A 179 34.56 -9.05 17.01
C ILE A 179 34.32 -10.14 15.98
N LEU A 180 33.94 -9.73 14.78
CA LEU A 180 33.72 -10.59 13.62
C LEU A 180 35.01 -10.70 12.82
N HIS A 181 35.59 -11.90 12.72
CA HIS A 181 36.68 -12.18 11.80
C HIS A 181 36.09 -12.55 10.44
N LEU A 182 36.10 -11.57 9.51
CA LEU A 182 35.39 -11.68 8.26
C LEU A 182 36.02 -12.67 7.30
N ARG A 183 35.18 -13.39 6.57
CA ARG A 183 35.58 -14.25 5.46
C ARG A 183 36.07 -13.41 4.26
N ASP A 184 36.86 -14.03 3.39
CA ASP A 184 37.38 -13.34 2.20
C ASP A 184 36.29 -12.85 1.23
N ASP A 185 35.13 -13.48 1.21
CA ASP A 185 33.96 -13.08 0.40
C ASP A 185 33.10 -11.98 1.05
N ALA A 186 33.44 -11.55 2.27
CA ALA A 186 32.70 -10.56 3.05
C ALA A 186 33.51 -9.29 3.38
N LEU A 187 34.67 -9.10 2.73
CA LEU A 187 35.56 -7.96 3.02
C LEU A 187 34.98 -6.59 2.65
N ASP A 188 33.94 -6.55 1.80
CA ASP A 188 33.20 -5.32 1.49
C ASP A 188 32.60 -4.65 2.72
N TYR A 189 32.32 -5.40 3.78
CA TYR A 189 31.87 -4.86 5.08
C TYR A 189 32.96 -4.13 5.88
N LEU A 190 34.21 -4.11 5.42
CA LEU A 190 35.28 -3.25 5.95
C LEU A 190 35.31 -1.85 5.32
N GLU A 191 34.40 -1.57 4.39
CA GLU A 191 34.26 -0.25 3.79
C GLU A 191 33.25 0.60 4.60
N SER A 192 33.71 1.75 5.11
CA SER A 192 32.90 2.62 5.98
C SER A 192 31.57 3.03 5.33
N TYR A 193 31.57 3.32 4.03
CA TYR A 193 30.35 3.70 3.33
C TYR A 193 29.30 2.58 3.33
N LYS A 194 29.72 1.32 3.18
CA LYS A 194 28.83 0.15 3.16
C LYS A 194 28.16 -0.03 4.52
N VAL A 195 28.94 0.08 5.59
CA VAL A 195 28.41 0.01 6.96
C VAL A 195 27.44 1.14 7.24
N LYS A 196 27.78 2.37 6.87
CA LYS A 196 26.89 3.55 7.01
C LYS A 196 25.55 3.34 6.24
N GLN A 197 25.59 2.81 5.02
CA GLN A 197 24.36 2.48 4.26
C GLN A 197 23.49 1.46 4.99
N ILE A 198 24.07 0.39 5.53
CA ILE A 198 23.32 -0.65 6.24
C ILE A 198 22.72 -0.08 7.53
N VAL A 199 23.47 0.70 8.30
CA VAL A 199 22.98 1.34 9.53
C VAL A 199 21.82 2.29 9.20
N ASN A 200 21.96 3.13 8.20
CA ASN A 200 20.90 4.06 7.79
C ASN A 200 19.64 3.32 7.27
N LYS A 201 19.82 2.17 6.63
CA LYS A 201 18.69 1.38 6.15
C LYS A 201 17.91 0.69 7.27
N TYR A 202 18.61 0.02 8.19
CA TYR A 202 17.99 -0.89 9.15
C TYR A 202 17.88 -0.36 10.57
N SER A 203 18.76 0.57 10.98
CA SER A 203 18.97 0.96 12.36
C SER A 203 18.98 2.48 12.59
N ASP A 204 18.62 3.28 11.58
CA ASP A 204 18.69 4.73 11.63
C ASP A 204 17.91 5.35 12.81
N HIS A 205 16.80 4.75 13.18
CA HIS A 205 15.87 5.27 14.18
C HIS A 205 15.98 4.61 15.56
N ILE A 206 16.97 3.76 15.77
CA ILE A 206 17.29 3.22 17.11
C ILE A 206 17.65 4.40 18.02
N SER A 207 17.11 4.40 19.25
CA SER A 207 17.19 5.53 20.20
C SER A 207 18.58 5.76 20.83
N LEU A 208 19.61 5.14 20.29
CA LEU A 208 20.99 5.27 20.71
C LEU A 208 21.86 5.76 19.56
N PRO A 209 22.87 6.60 19.82
CA PRO A 209 23.86 6.91 18.81
C PRO A 209 24.64 5.66 18.43
N ILE A 210 24.69 5.38 17.13
CA ILE A 210 25.59 4.40 16.53
C ILE A 210 26.74 5.19 15.94
N GLU A 211 27.94 4.97 16.46
CA GLU A 211 29.11 5.79 16.19
C GLU A 211 30.14 5.04 15.38
N MET A 212 30.78 5.72 14.46
CA MET A 212 32.01 5.28 13.80
C MET A 212 33.10 6.34 13.94
N GLN A 213 34.36 5.95 13.80
CA GLN A 213 35.47 6.91 13.76
C GLN A 213 35.28 7.84 12.55
N LYS A 214 35.40 9.13 12.79
CA LYS A 214 35.30 10.15 11.74
C LYS A 214 36.49 10.02 10.80
N GLU A 215 36.20 9.98 9.52
CA GLU A 215 37.20 9.94 8.45
C GLU A 215 37.33 11.33 7.82
N VAL A 216 38.58 11.79 7.69
CA VAL A 216 38.89 13.05 7.02
C VAL A 216 39.81 12.79 5.83
N TRP A 217 39.59 13.57 4.77
CA TRP A 217 40.48 13.51 3.62
C TRP A 217 41.81 14.16 3.96
N GLN A 218 42.91 13.42 3.84
CA GLN A 218 44.26 13.91 4.02
C GLN A 218 44.97 13.82 2.67
N GLU A 219 45.42 14.98 2.16
CA GLU A 219 46.24 15.04 0.96
C GLU A 219 47.61 14.43 1.23
N GLU A 220 48.17 13.72 0.24
CA GLU A 220 49.56 13.24 0.32
C GLU A 220 50.50 14.43 0.35
N GLU A 221 51.48 14.41 1.26
CA GLU A 221 52.51 15.44 1.31
C GLU A 221 53.31 15.42 0.01
N ALA A 222 53.15 16.49 -0.83
CA ALA A 222 53.93 16.66 -2.04
C ALA A 222 55.38 17.04 -1.66
N ALA A 223 56.35 16.50 -2.40
CA ALA A 223 57.74 17.01 -2.28
C ALA A 223 57.80 18.47 -2.70
N GLU A 224 58.74 19.24 -2.13
CA GLU A 224 58.86 20.68 -2.37
C GLU A 224 58.89 21.00 -3.87
N GLY A 225 57.77 21.60 -4.38
CA GLY A 225 57.62 22.00 -5.78
C GLY A 225 56.75 21.11 -6.66
N GLU A 226 56.15 20.03 -6.14
CA GLU A 226 55.14 19.21 -6.86
C GLU A 226 53.75 19.45 -6.30
N GLU A 227 52.71 19.44 -7.13
CA GLU A 227 51.34 19.43 -6.68
C GLU A 227 50.97 18.05 -6.11
N PRO A 228 50.16 17.97 -5.02
CA PRO A 228 49.72 16.70 -4.44
C PRO A 228 49.01 15.87 -5.53
N LYS A 229 49.46 14.63 -5.73
CA LYS A 229 48.91 13.74 -6.79
C LYS A 229 47.77 12.85 -6.28
N GLY A 230 47.42 12.96 -5.02
CA GLY A 230 46.37 12.14 -4.41
C GLY A 230 46.15 12.49 -2.94
N GLY A 231 45.30 11.72 -2.30
CA GLY A 231 45.02 11.77 -0.88
C GLY A 231 44.30 10.51 -0.47
N GLN A 232 44.16 10.29 0.80
CA GLN A 232 43.45 9.14 1.37
C GLN A 232 42.56 9.58 2.52
N MET A 233 41.47 8.80 2.76
CA MET A 233 40.65 8.96 3.94
C MET A 233 41.39 8.39 5.14
N VAL A 234 41.59 9.21 6.16
CA VAL A 234 42.31 8.83 7.40
C VAL A 234 41.32 8.91 8.55
N LYS A 235 41.30 7.85 9.38
CA LYS A 235 40.51 7.82 10.61
C LYS A 235 41.10 8.75 11.65
N THR A 236 40.23 9.51 12.31
CA THR A 236 40.58 10.36 13.44
C THR A 236 40.24 9.68 14.77
N ASP A 237 40.66 10.25 15.89
CA ASP A 237 40.25 9.80 17.22
C ASP A 237 38.81 10.25 17.59
N GLU A 238 38.16 11.08 16.75
CA GLU A 238 36.81 11.55 16.97
C GLU A 238 35.77 10.49 16.52
N TRP A 239 34.73 10.34 17.32
CA TRP A 239 33.56 9.51 16.98
C TRP A 239 32.43 10.37 16.45
N GLU A 240 31.81 9.95 15.40
CA GLU A 240 30.62 10.60 14.81
C GLU A 240 29.42 9.65 14.79
N ALA A 241 28.25 10.15 15.17
CA ALA A 241 27.02 9.38 15.03
C ALA A 241 26.65 9.25 13.54
N ILE A 242 26.39 8.02 13.10
CA ILE A 242 26.08 7.69 11.71
C ILE A 242 24.60 7.37 11.49
N ASN A 243 23.78 7.44 12.54
CA ASN A 243 22.34 7.28 12.51
C ASN A 243 21.63 8.52 13.07
N SER A 244 20.34 8.67 12.76
CA SER A 244 19.51 9.78 13.25
C SER A 244 19.18 9.67 14.74
N ALA A 245 19.29 8.50 15.35
CA ALA A 245 18.98 8.17 16.75
C ALA A 245 17.60 8.68 17.24
N SER A 246 16.72 9.03 16.33
CA SER A 246 15.38 9.54 16.59
C SER A 246 14.39 9.05 15.55
N ALA A 247 13.16 8.79 15.97
CA ALA A 247 12.07 8.44 15.09
C ALA A 247 11.00 9.52 15.18
N LEU A 248 10.79 10.29 14.11
CA LEU A 248 9.86 11.40 14.06
C LEU A 248 8.46 10.97 14.47
N TRP A 249 8.02 9.79 14.05
CA TRP A 249 6.69 9.24 14.35
C TRP A 249 6.46 8.88 15.81
N THR A 250 7.52 8.79 16.62
CA THR A 250 7.39 8.52 18.07
C THR A 250 7.26 9.80 18.90
N ARG A 251 7.51 10.97 18.30
CA ARG A 251 7.40 12.27 18.97
C ARG A 251 5.95 12.70 19.09
N ASN A 252 5.67 13.56 20.06
CA ASN A 252 4.33 14.16 20.17
C ASN A 252 4.06 15.07 18.97
N LYS A 253 2.84 15.01 18.40
CA LYS A 253 2.44 15.86 17.26
C LYS A 253 2.67 17.35 17.48
N SER A 254 2.48 17.82 18.71
CA SER A 254 2.68 19.23 19.08
C SER A 254 4.14 19.67 19.04
N GLU A 255 5.08 18.73 18.98
CA GLU A 255 6.52 18.97 18.97
C GLU A 255 7.15 18.85 17.58
N VAL A 256 6.35 18.46 16.58
CA VAL A 256 6.79 18.25 15.19
C VAL A 256 6.22 19.35 14.33
N THR A 257 7.08 20.10 13.65
CA THR A 257 6.67 21.17 12.72
C THR A 257 6.27 20.61 11.36
N GLU A 258 5.55 21.41 10.57
CA GLU A 258 5.15 21.05 9.21
C GLU A 258 6.37 20.79 8.32
N GLU A 259 7.41 21.61 8.44
CA GLU A 259 8.65 21.45 7.69
C GLU A 259 9.31 20.10 7.99
N GLN A 260 9.31 19.66 9.25
CA GLN A 260 9.86 18.38 9.65
C GLN A 260 9.06 17.20 9.06
N TYR A 261 7.72 17.31 8.99
CA TYR A 261 6.90 16.29 8.31
C TYR A 261 7.20 16.22 6.81
N VAL A 262 7.35 17.37 6.15
CA VAL A 262 7.66 17.45 4.71
C VAL A 262 9.07 16.93 4.43
N GLU A 263 10.05 17.31 5.22
CA GLU A 263 11.43 16.84 5.07
C GLU A 263 11.52 15.32 5.28
N PHE A 264 10.86 14.82 6.31
CA PHE A 264 10.79 13.37 6.58
C PHE A 264 10.15 12.62 5.40
N TYR A 265 9.05 13.13 4.84
CA TYR A 265 8.40 12.54 3.66
C TYR A 265 9.38 12.45 2.48
N LYS A 266 10.07 13.54 2.15
CA LYS A 266 11.03 13.58 1.04
C LYS A 266 12.17 12.59 1.22
N ASN A 267 12.69 12.46 2.43
CA ASN A 267 13.72 11.50 2.76
C ASN A 267 13.21 10.05 2.70
N LEU A 268 11.97 9.80 3.14
CA LEU A 268 11.36 8.47 3.17
C LEU A 268 11.06 7.93 1.77
N THR A 269 10.55 8.80 0.89
CA THR A 269 10.02 8.44 -0.44
C THR A 269 10.96 8.74 -1.58
N HIS A 270 12.00 9.56 -1.34
CA HIS A 270 12.86 10.17 -2.35
C HIS A 270 12.09 11.05 -3.36
N ASP A 271 10.91 11.55 -2.96
CA ASP A 271 10.14 12.50 -3.71
C ASP A 271 10.64 13.93 -3.42
N PHE A 272 10.73 14.76 -4.45
CA PHE A 272 11.17 16.15 -4.31
C PHE A 272 10.00 17.10 -4.03
N GLU A 273 8.77 16.66 -4.25
CA GLU A 273 7.57 17.46 -3.98
C GLU A 273 7.10 17.27 -2.54
N ALA A 274 6.34 18.23 -2.04
CA ALA A 274 5.73 18.09 -0.72
C ALA A 274 4.48 17.19 -0.80
N PRO A 275 4.14 16.42 0.24
CA PRO A 275 2.91 15.66 0.28
C PRO A 275 1.68 16.58 0.36
N LEU A 276 0.54 16.13 -0.16
CA LEU A 276 -0.73 16.87 -0.04
C LEU A 276 -1.21 16.96 1.41
N ALA A 277 -1.10 15.85 2.13
CA ALA A 277 -1.55 15.76 3.49
C ALA A 277 -0.88 14.58 4.21
N TRP A 278 -0.97 14.58 5.55
CA TRP A 278 -0.48 13.47 6.36
C TRP A 278 -1.34 13.24 7.60
N ALA A 279 -1.21 12.05 8.14
CA ALA A 279 -1.84 11.65 9.38
C ALA A 279 -0.82 11.01 10.31
N HIS A 280 -0.59 11.58 11.48
CA HIS A 280 0.28 11.07 12.52
C HIS A 280 -0.55 10.68 13.74
N ASN A 281 -0.54 9.40 14.12
CA ASN A 281 -1.30 8.89 15.25
C ASN A 281 -0.56 7.78 15.98
N ARG A 282 -0.74 7.77 17.30
CA ARG A 282 -0.47 6.61 18.16
C ARG A 282 -1.80 5.94 18.47
N VAL A 283 -1.88 4.65 18.24
CA VAL A 283 -3.05 3.82 18.53
C VAL A 283 -2.72 2.94 19.72
N GLU A 284 -3.53 3.07 20.76
CA GLU A 284 -3.42 2.29 21.99
C GLU A 284 -4.63 1.36 22.08
N GLY A 285 -4.41 0.12 22.49
CA GLY A 285 -5.47 -0.89 22.59
C GLY A 285 -4.92 -2.31 22.70
N SER A 286 -5.65 -3.27 22.14
CA SER A 286 -5.19 -4.68 22.07
C SER A 286 -3.99 -4.88 21.17
N THR A 287 -3.78 -3.99 20.20
CA THR A 287 -2.62 -3.92 19.32
C THR A 287 -2.14 -2.48 19.35
N GLU A 288 -0.92 -2.26 19.85
CA GLU A 288 -0.34 -0.93 19.93
C GLU A 288 0.56 -0.67 18.74
N TYR A 289 0.35 0.48 18.07
CA TYR A 289 1.19 0.91 16.96
C TYR A 289 1.13 2.42 16.76
N THR A 290 2.18 2.94 16.15
CA THR A 290 2.24 4.32 15.66
C THR A 290 2.19 4.31 14.14
N GLN A 291 1.45 5.25 13.56
CA GLN A 291 1.36 5.42 12.12
C GLN A 291 1.63 6.87 11.73
N LEU A 292 2.46 7.06 10.73
CA LEU A 292 2.67 8.32 10.03
C LEU A 292 2.46 8.07 8.54
N LEU A 293 1.28 8.43 8.06
CA LEU A 293 0.81 8.16 6.70
C LEU A 293 0.73 9.45 5.90
N TYR A 294 1.22 9.42 4.66
CA TYR A 294 1.26 10.55 3.74
C TYR A 294 0.44 10.27 2.49
N ILE A 295 -0.16 11.31 1.94
CA ILE A 295 -0.78 11.32 0.62
C ILE A 295 0.14 12.12 -0.30
N PRO A 296 0.76 11.51 -1.33
CA PRO A 296 1.59 12.19 -2.30
C PRO A 296 0.83 13.27 -3.09
N SER A 297 1.54 14.21 -3.68
CA SER A 297 0.96 15.22 -4.58
C SER A 297 0.72 14.72 -6.00
N LYS A 298 1.44 13.67 -6.41
CA LYS A 298 1.33 13.04 -7.74
C LYS A 298 1.26 11.53 -7.66
N ALA A 299 0.52 10.94 -8.59
CA ALA A 299 0.48 9.50 -8.76
C ALA A 299 1.77 8.98 -9.41
N PRO A 300 2.39 7.92 -8.88
CA PRO A 300 3.46 7.21 -9.55
C PRO A 300 2.98 6.67 -10.90
N HIS A 301 3.87 6.64 -11.90
CA HIS A 301 3.53 6.17 -13.25
C HIS A 301 3.06 4.71 -13.30
N ASP A 302 3.47 3.91 -12.34
CA ASP A 302 3.17 2.49 -12.23
C ASP A 302 1.95 2.16 -11.35
N ILE A 303 1.26 3.18 -10.82
CA ILE A 303 0.15 2.99 -9.86
C ILE A 303 -0.96 2.03 -10.35
N PHE A 304 -1.14 1.92 -11.67
CA PHE A 304 -2.13 1.03 -12.30
C PHE A 304 -1.55 -0.30 -12.76
N THR A 305 -0.25 -0.55 -12.53
CA THR A 305 0.39 -1.82 -12.87
C THR A 305 0.21 -2.84 -11.75
N ARG A 306 0.42 -4.13 -12.07
CA ARG A 306 0.42 -5.19 -11.05
C ARG A 306 1.63 -5.11 -10.10
N GLU A 307 2.64 -4.38 -10.49
CA GLU A 307 3.90 -4.20 -9.76
C GLU A 307 3.86 -2.98 -8.84
N ALA A 308 2.77 -2.20 -8.87
CA ALA A 308 2.57 -1.08 -7.97
C ALA A 308 2.58 -1.56 -6.53
N LYS A 309 3.51 -1.04 -5.76
CA LYS A 309 3.74 -1.42 -4.37
C LYS A 309 3.16 -0.37 -3.42
N ALA A 310 2.65 -0.83 -2.29
CA ALA A 310 2.26 0.08 -1.22
C ALA A 310 3.52 0.62 -0.53
N GLY A 311 3.71 1.92 -0.51
CA GLY A 311 4.91 2.56 0.05
C GLY A 311 4.91 2.66 1.58
N ILE A 312 4.40 1.64 2.28
CA ILE A 312 4.40 1.60 3.75
C ILE A 312 5.65 0.86 4.23
N LYS A 313 6.50 1.57 4.97
CA LYS A 313 7.64 0.96 5.67
C LYS A 313 7.22 0.45 7.04
N LEU A 314 7.49 -0.81 7.29
CA LEU A 314 7.22 -1.44 8.57
C LEU A 314 8.45 -1.38 9.47
N TYR A 315 8.22 -0.88 10.68
CA TYR A 315 9.16 -0.93 11.79
C TYR A 315 8.57 -1.75 12.94
N VAL A 316 9.43 -2.39 13.68
CA VAL A 316 9.11 -3.00 14.98
C VAL A 316 10.09 -2.47 16.00
N LYS A 317 9.57 -1.70 16.97
CA LYS A 317 10.38 -1.03 17.98
C LYS A 317 11.51 -0.20 17.35
N ARG A 318 11.18 0.60 16.33
CA ARG A 318 12.09 1.49 15.57
C ARG A 318 13.15 0.78 14.72
N VAL A 319 13.15 -0.55 14.67
CA VAL A 319 14.00 -1.33 13.77
C VAL A 319 13.25 -1.58 12.48
N PHE A 320 13.86 -1.26 11.36
CA PHE A 320 13.30 -1.49 10.04
C PHE A 320 13.15 -3.00 9.77
N ILE A 321 11.98 -3.39 9.29
CA ILE A 321 11.63 -4.77 8.97
C ILE A 321 11.54 -4.97 7.47
N MET A 322 10.71 -4.18 6.80
CA MET A 322 10.47 -4.30 5.37
C MET A 322 9.96 -3.00 4.75
N ASP A 323 10.28 -2.82 3.48
CA ASP A 323 9.58 -1.91 2.58
C ASP A 323 8.30 -2.56 2.05
N ASP A 324 7.41 -1.73 1.50
CA ASP A 324 6.26 -2.18 0.74
C ASP A 324 5.40 -3.20 1.49
N ALA A 325 5.04 -2.89 2.73
CA ALA A 325 4.22 -3.76 3.58
C ALA A 325 2.74 -3.77 3.11
N ASP A 326 2.47 -4.44 1.99
CA ASP A 326 1.15 -4.52 1.33
C ASP A 326 0.03 -5.03 2.25
N ASN A 327 0.39 -5.87 3.21
CA ASN A 327 -0.57 -6.41 4.17
C ASN A 327 -1.09 -5.36 5.16
N LEU A 328 -0.44 -4.20 5.27
CA LEU A 328 -0.79 -3.16 6.23
C LEU A 328 -1.73 -2.08 5.66
N ILE A 329 -2.04 -2.12 4.36
CA ILE A 329 -2.98 -1.20 3.73
C ILE A 329 -3.77 -1.91 2.62
N PRO A 330 -5.05 -1.59 2.38
CA PRO A 330 -5.80 -2.13 1.24
C PRO A 330 -5.23 -1.65 -0.10
N ASN A 331 -5.38 -2.47 -1.15
CA ASN A 331 -4.82 -2.18 -2.46
C ASN A 331 -5.37 -0.88 -3.09
N TYR A 332 -6.64 -0.54 -2.86
CA TYR A 332 -7.24 0.72 -3.32
C TYR A 332 -6.66 1.99 -2.65
N LEU A 333 -5.81 1.82 -1.64
CA LEU A 333 -5.04 2.89 -0.97
C LEU A 333 -3.53 2.77 -1.21
N ARG A 334 -3.08 2.02 -2.24
CA ARG A 334 -1.67 1.79 -2.54
C ARG A 334 -0.85 3.05 -2.83
N PHE A 335 -1.51 4.19 -3.06
CA PHE A 335 -0.86 5.49 -3.19
C PHE A 335 -0.32 6.04 -1.86
N VAL A 336 -0.76 5.49 -0.73
CA VAL A 336 -0.33 5.96 0.58
C VAL A 336 1.11 5.56 0.85
N GLN A 337 1.91 6.53 1.25
CA GLN A 337 3.30 6.36 1.68
C GLN A 337 3.39 6.52 3.18
N GLY A 338 4.41 5.98 3.82
CA GLY A 338 4.57 6.26 5.25
C GLY A 338 5.23 5.17 6.05
N VAL A 339 5.04 5.27 7.36
CA VAL A 339 5.62 4.39 8.36
C VAL A 339 4.53 3.84 9.28
N VAL A 340 4.63 2.55 9.56
CA VAL A 340 3.93 1.88 10.66
C VAL A 340 4.96 1.26 11.58
N ASP A 341 4.92 1.58 12.86
CA ASP A 341 5.81 1.02 13.89
C ASP A 341 4.97 0.37 14.99
N SER A 342 5.13 -0.92 15.20
CA SER A 342 4.39 -1.69 16.20
C SER A 342 5.32 -2.54 17.05
N ALA A 343 5.05 -2.59 18.35
CA ALA A 343 5.77 -3.45 19.28
C ALA A 343 5.32 -4.91 19.26
N ASP A 344 4.09 -5.17 18.81
CA ASP A 344 3.37 -6.44 19.06
C ASP A 344 3.17 -7.30 17.81
N LEU A 345 3.66 -6.89 16.64
CA LEU A 345 3.47 -7.67 15.41
C LEU A 345 4.20 -9.01 15.46
N PRO A 346 3.51 -10.12 15.13
CA PRO A 346 4.12 -11.43 15.03
C PRO A 346 4.98 -11.51 13.77
N LEU A 347 6.28 -11.36 13.95
CA LEU A 347 7.27 -11.56 12.90
C LEU A 347 7.72 -13.02 12.86
N ASN A 348 8.15 -13.48 11.70
CA ASN A 348 8.92 -14.72 11.60
C ASN A 348 10.29 -14.57 12.29
N VAL A 349 10.99 -15.67 12.46
CA VAL A 349 12.28 -15.70 13.17
C VAL A 349 13.33 -14.80 12.50
N SER A 350 13.31 -14.69 11.17
CA SER A 350 14.22 -13.80 10.41
C SER A 350 13.80 -12.34 10.41
N ARG A 351 12.59 -12.01 10.86
CA ARG A 351 11.98 -10.67 10.78
C ARG A 351 11.97 -10.07 9.38
N GLU A 352 11.88 -10.92 8.35
CA GLU A 352 11.80 -10.49 6.95
C GLU A 352 10.40 -10.61 6.37
N LEU A 353 9.55 -11.39 7.02
CA LEU A 353 8.19 -11.65 6.56
C LEU A 353 7.18 -11.34 7.67
N LEU A 354 6.17 -10.60 7.29
CA LEU A 354 5.00 -10.37 8.13
C LEU A 354 4.02 -11.53 7.97
N GLN A 355 3.73 -12.23 9.06
CA GLN A 355 2.73 -13.28 9.04
C GLN A 355 1.32 -12.69 9.11
N GLU A 356 0.39 -13.23 8.32
CA GLU A 356 -1.02 -12.87 8.47
C GLU A 356 -1.49 -13.21 9.89
N SER A 357 -1.98 -12.21 10.59
CA SER A 357 -2.48 -12.32 11.95
C SER A 357 -3.65 -11.38 12.18
N ARG A 358 -4.30 -11.53 13.33
CA ARG A 358 -5.35 -10.60 13.75
C ARG A 358 -4.81 -9.16 13.89
N ASP A 359 -3.56 -9.02 14.36
CA ASP A 359 -2.94 -7.71 14.56
C ASP A 359 -2.67 -7.01 13.25
N VAL A 360 -2.12 -7.73 12.25
CA VAL A 360 -1.94 -7.23 10.89
C VAL A 360 -3.25 -6.73 10.29
N LYS A 361 -4.33 -7.52 10.42
CA LYS A 361 -5.66 -7.12 9.95
C LYS A 361 -6.17 -5.88 10.69
N THR A 362 -5.98 -5.80 12.00
CA THR A 362 -6.40 -4.65 12.82
C THR A 362 -5.68 -3.38 12.39
N ILE A 363 -4.36 -3.46 12.14
CA ILE A 363 -3.55 -2.32 11.65
C ILE A 363 -4.00 -1.91 10.24
N ARG A 364 -4.21 -2.86 9.33
CA ARG A 364 -4.70 -2.59 7.97
C ARG A 364 -6.03 -1.83 7.98
N GLU A 365 -7.00 -2.30 8.76
CA GLU A 365 -8.29 -1.64 8.91
C GLU A 365 -8.17 -0.26 9.58
N GLY A 366 -7.26 -0.12 10.55
CA GLY A 366 -6.95 1.14 11.21
C GLY A 366 -6.33 2.17 10.27
N ASN A 367 -5.35 1.75 9.45
CA ASN A 367 -4.72 2.58 8.44
C ASN A 367 -5.74 3.05 7.39
N ALA A 368 -6.55 2.13 6.84
CA ALA A 368 -7.59 2.47 5.88
C ALA A 368 -8.58 3.50 6.44
N ARG A 369 -9.07 3.25 7.67
CA ARG A 369 -10.01 4.16 8.35
C ARG A 369 -9.41 5.53 8.56
N ARG A 370 -8.12 5.59 8.89
CA ARG A 370 -7.43 6.86 9.13
C ARG A 370 -7.23 7.68 7.86
N VAL A 371 -6.80 7.03 6.76
CA VAL A 371 -6.67 7.68 5.45
C VAL A 371 -8.03 8.21 4.97
N LEU A 372 -9.08 7.40 5.04
CA LEU A 372 -10.42 7.84 4.65
C LEU A 372 -10.94 9.00 5.52
N THR A 373 -10.59 9.04 6.81
CA THR A 373 -10.94 10.16 7.69
C THR A 373 -10.19 11.44 7.32
N LEU A 374 -8.90 11.31 6.95
CA LEU A 374 -8.11 12.45 6.46
C LEU A 374 -8.70 13.04 5.19
N LEU A 375 -9.03 12.17 4.22
CA LEU A 375 -9.65 12.58 2.96
C LEU A 375 -11.05 13.21 3.15
N ASP A 376 -11.86 12.65 4.05
CA ASP A 376 -13.18 13.21 4.40
C ASP A 376 -13.04 14.60 5.02
N GLY A 377 -12.02 14.82 5.85
CA GLY A 377 -11.68 16.13 6.39
C GLY A 377 -11.37 17.15 5.29
N LEU A 378 -10.51 16.80 4.33
CA LEU A 378 -10.18 17.67 3.20
C LEU A 378 -11.42 17.94 2.31
N ALA A 379 -12.22 16.90 2.06
CA ALA A 379 -13.41 17.01 1.20
C ALA A 379 -14.51 17.92 1.77
N LYS A 380 -14.58 18.05 3.10
CA LYS A 380 -15.60 18.85 3.82
C LYS A 380 -15.07 20.20 4.31
N SER A 381 -13.78 20.45 4.16
CA SER A 381 -13.17 21.70 4.61
C SER A 381 -13.72 22.90 3.82
N GLU A 382 -13.98 24.00 4.52
CA GLU A 382 -14.33 25.29 3.92
C GLU A 382 -13.09 26.10 3.53
N ASP A 383 -11.90 25.66 3.91
CA ASP A 383 -10.62 26.29 3.54
C ASP A 383 -10.28 26.01 2.08
N GLU A 384 -10.01 27.06 1.30
CA GLU A 384 -9.70 26.96 -0.11
C GLU A 384 -8.46 26.08 -0.40
N LYS A 385 -7.47 26.08 0.49
CA LYS A 385 -6.26 25.26 0.35
C LYS A 385 -6.57 23.76 0.50
N ASP A 386 -7.43 23.41 1.45
CA ASP A 386 -7.84 22.03 1.64
C ASP A 386 -8.71 21.54 0.49
N GLN A 387 -9.60 22.40 -0.03
CA GLN A 387 -10.39 22.10 -1.22
C GLN A 387 -9.51 21.85 -2.45
N GLU A 388 -8.47 22.67 -2.64
CA GLU A 388 -7.50 22.48 -3.74
C GLU A 388 -6.67 21.19 -3.55
N LYS A 389 -6.25 20.89 -2.32
CA LYS A 389 -5.61 19.60 -1.99
C LYS A 389 -6.51 18.42 -2.30
N PHE A 390 -7.80 18.50 -1.95
CA PHE A 390 -8.74 17.43 -2.26
C PHE A 390 -8.97 17.29 -3.77
N LYS A 391 -9.07 18.38 -4.50
CA LYS A 391 -9.20 18.38 -5.96
C LYS A 391 -7.99 17.73 -6.62
N THR A 392 -6.78 18.11 -6.20
CA THR A 392 -5.52 17.50 -6.66
C THR A 392 -5.50 16.00 -6.34
N PHE A 393 -5.81 15.64 -5.10
CA PHE A 393 -5.94 14.23 -4.69
C PHE A 393 -6.89 13.46 -5.60
N TYR A 394 -8.08 14.00 -5.85
CA TYR A 394 -9.09 13.29 -6.63
C TYR A 394 -8.67 13.13 -8.09
N THR A 395 -8.00 14.14 -8.66
CA THR A 395 -7.45 14.09 -10.02
C THR A 395 -6.40 12.97 -10.17
N GLU A 396 -5.51 12.83 -9.18
CA GLU A 396 -4.40 11.87 -9.23
C GLU A 396 -4.83 10.45 -8.82
N PHE A 397 -5.69 10.31 -7.81
CA PHE A 397 -5.95 9.04 -7.14
C PHE A 397 -7.44 8.63 -7.13
N GLY A 398 -8.34 9.45 -7.65
CA GLY A 398 -9.78 9.16 -7.62
C GLY A 398 -10.15 7.84 -8.28
N SER A 399 -9.49 7.50 -9.39
CA SER A 399 -9.70 6.23 -10.10
C SER A 399 -9.29 5.01 -9.26
N VAL A 400 -8.14 5.12 -8.56
CA VAL A 400 -7.67 4.06 -7.65
C VAL A 400 -8.59 3.92 -6.43
N LEU A 401 -9.04 5.04 -5.87
CA LEU A 401 -9.97 5.05 -4.73
C LEU A 401 -11.27 4.31 -5.04
N LYS A 402 -11.78 4.41 -6.27
CA LYS A 402 -13.00 3.74 -6.72
C LYS A 402 -12.92 2.21 -6.66
N GLU A 403 -11.72 1.64 -6.77
CA GLU A 403 -11.50 0.19 -6.62
C GLU A 403 -11.97 -0.32 -5.26
N GLY A 404 -11.89 0.52 -4.23
CA GLY A 404 -12.36 0.21 -2.86
C GLY A 404 -13.84 -0.11 -2.77
N LEU A 405 -14.67 0.28 -3.72
CA LEU A 405 -16.10 -0.08 -3.75
C LEU A 405 -16.33 -1.60 -3.89
N GLY A 406 -15.40 -2.30 -4.57
CA GLY A 406 -15.42 -3.74 -4.71
C GLY A 406 -14.55 -4.50 -3.70
N GLU A 407 -13.55 -3.82 -3.09
CA GLU A 407 -12.60 -4.45 -2.19
C GLU A 407 -12.95 -4.30 -0.71
N ASP A 408 -13.47 -3.14 -0.29
CA ASP A 408 -13.69 -2.79 1.12
C ASP A 408 -15.16 -2.50 1.42
N PHE A 409 -15.91 -3.57 1.62
CA PHE A 409 -17.35 -3.47 1.93
C PHE A 409 -17.64 -2.69 3.22
N GLY A 410 -16.72 -2.75 4.19
CA GLY A 410 -16.86 -2.05 5.48
C GLY A 410 -16.74 -0.53 5.38
N ASN A 411 -16.00 -0.02 4.41
CA ASN A 411 -15.78 1.41 4.19
C ASN A 411 -16.50 1.95 2.94
N ARG A 412 -17.30 1.14 2.24
CA ARG A 412 -17.96 1.52 0.98
C ARG A 412 -18.71 2.85 1.07
N GLU A 413 -19.50 3.05 2.12
CA GLU A 413 -20.25 4.31 2.30
C GLU A 413 -19.30 5.52 2.47
N ARG A 414 -18.17 5.33 3.14
CA ARG A 414 -17.17 6.39 3.30
C ARG A 414 -16.53 6.73 1.96
N ILE A 415 -16.19 5.71 1.17
CA ILE A 415 -15.63 5.88 -0.17
C ILE A 415 -16.62 6.62 -1.05
N LEU A 416 -17.91 6.22 -1.09
CA LEU A 416 -18.95 6.87 -1.88
C LEU A 416 -19.07 8.38 -1.60
N LYS A 417 -18.89 8.82 -0.35
CA LYS A 417 -18.91 10.25 0.01
C LYS A 417 -17.73 11.04 -0.55
N LEU A 418 -16.63 10.37 -0.85
CA LEU A 418 -15.41 10.98 -1.40
C LEU A 418 -15.43 11.07 -2.93
N LEU A 419 -16.28 10.30 -3.62
CA LEU A 419 -16.30 10.27 -5.07
C LEU A 419 -16.85 11.56 -5.68
N ARG A 420 -16.31 11.94 -6.84
CA ARG A 420 -16.72 13.11 -7.61
C ARG A 420 -16.91 12.73 -9.06
N TYR A 421 -17.88 13.36 -9.69
CA TYR A 421 -18.24 13.10 -11.08
C TYR A 421 -18.57 14.39 -11.81
N ALA A 422 -18.42 14.41 -13.12
CA ALA A 422 -19.07 15.36 -13.99
C ALA A 422 -20.55 15.01 -14.13
N THR A 423 -21.37 15.96 -14.58
CA THR A 423 -22.79 15.73 -14.75
C THR A 423 -23.28 16.24 -16.12
N SER A 424 -24.50 15.93 -16.48
CA SER A 424 -25.13 16.46 -17.71
C SER A 424 -25.28 17.99 -17.73
N THR A 425 -25.07 18.65 -16.57
CA THR A 425 -25.16 20.11 -16.39
C THR A 425 -23.86 20.77 -16.00
N ASN A 426 -22.85 20.00 -15.58
CA ASN A 426 -21.53 20.49 -15.19
C ASN A 426 -20.42 19.56 -15.67
N ASP A 427 -19.49 20.08 -16.47
CA ASP A 427 -18.40 19.31 -17.06
C ASP A 427 -17.24 19.05 -16.09
N GLU A 428 -17.17 19.78 -14.98
CA GLU A 428 -16.16 19.59 -13.98
C GLU A 428 -16.45 18.36 -13.11
N VAL A 429 -15.41 17.60 -12.80
CA VAL A 429 -15.47 16.40 -11.93
C VAL A 429 -15.50 16.83 -10.46
N THR A 430 -16.57 17.51 -10.06
CA THR A 430 -16.69 18.12 -8.73
C THR A 430 -17.94 17.68 -7.96
N THR A 431 -18.94 17.11 -8.63
CA THR A 431 -20.21 16.74 -8.03
C THR A 431 -20.11 15.43 -7.25
N SER A 432 -20.39 15.48 -5.95
CA SER A 432 -20.56 14.28 -5.11
C SER A 432 -21.98 13.69 -5.24
N PHE A 433 -22.18 12.47 -4.77
CA PHE A 433 -23.53 11.89 -4.64
C PHE A 433 -24.42 12.72 -3.71
N ALA A 434 -23.85 13.32 -2.66
CA ALA A 434 -24.60 14.18 -1.75
C ALA A 434 -25.05 15.48 -2.43
N ASP A 435 -24.17 16.12 -3.23
CA ASP A 435 -24.51 17.32 -3.99
C ASP A 435 -25.60 17.03 -5.03
N TYR A 436 -25.49 15.91 -5.72
CA TYR A 436 -26.52 15.47 -6.65
C TYR A 436 -27.85 15.28 -5.93
N LYS A 437 -27.86 14.55 -4.80
CA LYS A 437 -29.08 14.30 -4.01
C LYS A 437 -29.75 15.58 -3.53
N ALA A 438 -28.96 16.58 -3.12
CA ALA A 438 -29.47 17.90 -2.70
C ALA A 438 -30.14 18.68 -3.86
N ARG A 439 -29.78 18.39 -5.11
CA ARG A 439 -30.34 19.03 -6.32
C ARG A 439 -31.39 18.21 -7.04
N MET A 440 -31.75 17.03 -6.52
CA MET A 440 -32.81 16.19 -7.10
C MET A 440 -34.12 16.95 -7.17
N LYS A 441 -34.85 16.74 -8.25
CA LYS A 441 -36.18 17.31 -8.42
C LYS A 441 -37.21 16.68 -7.48
N GLU A 442 -38.22 17.43 -7.13
CA GLU A 442 -39.39 16.91 -6.40
C GLU A 442 -40.03 15.75 -7.21
N GLY A 443 -40.28 14.62 -6.56
CA GLY A 443 -40.77 13.40 -7.21
C GLY A 443 -39.72 12.52 -7.87
N GLN A 444 -38.44 12.93 -7.94
CA GLN A 444 -37.35 12.10 -8.43
C GLN A 444 -36.99 11.01 -7.39
N LYS A 445 -37.00 9.74 -7.81
CA LYS A 445 -36.85 8.59 -6.91
C LYS A 445 -35.46 7.95 -6.93
N ALA A 446 -34.57 8.36 -7.85
CA ALA A 446 -33.25 7.76 -8.02
C ALA A 446 -32.19 8.77 -8.40
N ILE A 447 -30.94 8.46 -8.09
CA ILE A 447 -29.76 9.08 -8.66
C ILE A 447 -29.49 8.41 -9.99
N TYR A 448 -29.47 9.19 -11.06
CA TYR A 448 -29.25 8.67 -12.42
C TYR A 448 -27.79 8.84 -12.82
N TYR A 449 -27.23 7.82 -13.46
CA TYR A 449 -25.88 7.86 -14.01
C TYR A 449 -25.79 7.13 -15.35
N VAL A 450 -24.78 7.49 -16.13
CA VAL A 450 -24.40 6.78 -17.36
C VAL A 450 -22.91 6.46 -17.30
N THR A 451 -22.54 5.27 -17.77
CA THR A 451 -21.15 4.88 -17.95
C THR A 451 -20.79 4.94 -19.44
N ALA A 452 -19.61 5.49 -19.77
CA ALA A 452 -19.12 5.61 -21.14
C ALA A 452 -17.59 5.56 -21.20
N GLU A 453 -17.02 5.40 -22.41
CA GLU A 453 -15.56 5.33 -22.62
C GLU A 453 -14.87 6.69 -22.48
N SER A 454 -15.61 7.79 -22.56
CA SER A 454 -15.11 9.15 -22.37
C SER A 454 -16.23 10.09 -21.94
N LEU A 455 -15.86 11.23 -21.35
CA LEU A 455 -16.79 12.27 -20.97
C LEU A 455 -17.60 12.81 -22.18
N ALA A 456 -16.94 12.94 -23.33
CA ALA A 456 -17.59 13.37 -24.56
C ALA A 456 -18.65 12.35 -25.03
N ALA A 457 -18.36 11.05 -24.95
CA ALA A 457 -19.31 9.99 -25.27
C ALA A 457 -20.48 9.98 -24.28
N ALA A 458 -20.21 10.11 -22.99
CA ALA A 458 -21.25 10.21 -21.97
C ALA A 458 -22.20 11.38 -22.22
N LYS A 459 -21.68 12.58 -22.49
CA LYS A 459 -22.48 13.80 -22.74
C LYS A 459 -23.38 13.72 -23.97
N ASN A 460 -22.91 13.04 -25.00
CA ASN A 460 -23.63 12.92 -26.29
C ASN A 460 -24.46 11.63 -26.39
N SER A 461 -24.54 10.87 -25.30
CA SER A 461 -25.33 9.64 -25.29
C SER A 461 -26.82 9.93 -25.58
N PRO A 462 -27.43 9.22 -26.57
CA PRO A 462 -28.86 9.34 -26.86
C PRO A 462 -29.73 9.04 -25.64
N GLN A 463 -29.25 8.25 -24.72
CA GLN A 463 -29.98 7.86 -23.51
C GLN A 463 -30.19 9.03 -22.54
N LEU A 464 -29.48 10.16 -22.70
CA LEU A 464 -29.66 11.38 -21.92
C LEU A 464 -30.74 12.31 -22.46
N GLU A 465 -31.25 12.12 -23.68
CA GLU A 465 -32.14 13.08 -24.35
C GLU A 465 -33.39 13.38 -23.52
N LEU A 466 -34.06 12.35 -23.01
CA LEU A 466 -35.24 12.52 -22.15
C LEU A 466 -34.92 13.26 -20.86
N PHE A 467 -33.78 12.93 -20.24
CA PHE A 467 -33.34 13.56 -18.98
C PHE A 467 -33.04 15.03 -19.19
N LYS A 468 -32.34 15.39 -20.29
CA LYS A 468 -32.12 16.77 -20.70
C LYS A 468 -33.42 17.52 -20.95
N LYS A 469 -34.38 16.93 -21.72
CA LYS A 469 -35.69 17.51 -21.98
C LYS A 469 -36.46 17.80 -20.70
N LYS A 470 -36.41 16.91 -19.74
CA LYS A 470 -37.05 17.05 -18.42
C LYS A 470 -36.22 17.84 -17.42
N GLY A 471 -35.00 18.25 -17.76
CA GLY A 471 -34.05 18.96 -16.90
C GLY A 471 -33.67 18.15 -15.68
N ILE A 472 -33.54 16.83 -15.81
CA ILE A 472 -33.05 15.91 -14.78
C ILE A 472 -31.55 15.77 -14.97
N GLU A 473 -30.78 16.02 -13.91
CA GLU A 473 -29.33 15.85 -13.90
C GLU A 473 -28.96 14.36 -13.95
N VAL A 474 -27.90 14.01 -14.69
CA VAL A 474 -27.35 12.65 -14.76
C VAL A 474 -25.85 12.71 -14.51
N LEU A 475 -25.31 11.85 -13.64
CA LEU A 475 -23.89 11.70 -13.41
C LEU A 475 -23.22 11.05 -14.63
N LEU A 476 -22.11 11.62 -15.07
CA LEU A 476 -21.33 11.13 -16.20
C LEU A 476 -20.10 10.40 -15.68
N MET A 477 -20.11 9.09 -15.80
CA MET A 477 -19.05 8.20 -15.33
C MET A 477 -18.22 7.73 -16.52
N ALA A 478 -17.02 8.32 -16.68
CA ALA A 478 -16.22 8.20 -17.89
C ALA A 478 -14.87 7.50 -17.67
N GLU A 479 -14.63 6.97 -16.48
CA GLU A 479 -13.41 6.22 -16.18
C GLU A 479 -13.65 4.72 -16.34
N ARG A 480 -12.60 3.99 -16.74
CA ARG A 480 -12.71 2.53 -16.96
C ARG A 480 -13.16 1.76 -15.72
N VAL A 481 -12.76 2.23 -14.54
CA VAL A 481 -13.12 1.62 -13.25
C VAL A 481 -14.61 1.80 -12.91
N ASP A 482 -15.26 2.84 -13.41
CA ASP A 482 -16.64 3.18 -13.04
C ASP A 482 -17.63 2.05 -13.37
N GLU A 483 -17.53 1.46 -14.57
CA GLU A 483 -18.40 0.38 -14.98
C GLU A 483 -18.29 -0.84 -14.06
N TRP A 484 -17.06 -1.18 -13.64
CA TRP A 484 -16.83 -2.28 -12.71
C TRP A 484 -17.28 -1.92 -11.29
N ALA A 485 -16.91 -0.73 -10.81
CA ALA A 485 -17.18 -0.27 -9.46
C ALA A 485 -18.68 -0.16 -9.15
N MET A 486 -19.47 0.32 -10.12
CA MET A 486 -20.91 0.49 -9.97
C MET A 486 -21.70 -0.82 -9.91
N ASN A 487 -21.11 -1.97 -10.23
CA ASN A 487 -21.75 -3.26 -9.98
C ASN A 487 -21.87 -3.61 -8.49
N PHE A 488 -21.09 -2.95 -7.62
CA PHE A 488 -21.11 -3.15 -6.18
C PHE A 488 -21.96 -2.12 -5.43
N VAL A 489 -22.56 -1.15 -6.13
CA VAL A 489 -23.27 -0.03 -5.51
C VAL A 489 -24.69 0.09 -6.10
N HIS A 490 -25.68 -0.05 -5.24
CA HIS A 490 -27.07 -0.01 -5.64
C HIS A 490 -27.83 1.20 -5.12
N GLU A 491 -27.32 1.84 -4.07
CA GLU A 491 -27.93 3.02 -3.45
C GLU A 491 -26.87 3.92 -2.79
N PHE A 492 -27.23 5.16 -2.57
CA PHE A 492 -26.49 6.11 -1.73
C PHE A 492 -27.47 6.77 -0.76
N ASP A 493 -27.19 6.60 0.54
CA ASP A 493 -28.00 7.17 1.62
C ASP A 493 -29.52 6.92 1.41
N GLY A 494 -29.88 5.64 1.15
CA GLY A 494 -31.25 5.17 0.93
C GLY A 494 -31.87 5.60 -0.40
N THR A 495 -31.13 6.26 -1.29
CA THR A 495 -31.62 6.65 -2.63
C THR A 495 -31.02 5.70 -3.67
N PRO A 496 -31.84 4.96 -4.45
CA PRO A 496 -31.35 4.04 -5.46
C PRO A 496 -30.49 4.73 -6.53
N LEU A 497 -29.46 4.04 -7.02
CA LEU A 497 -28.69 4.43 -8.19
C LEU A 497 -29.19 3.67 -9.41
N LYS A 498 -29.46 4.39 -10.50
CA LYS A 498 -29.98 3.84 -11.74
C LYS A 498 -29.12 4.20 -12.93
N ASN A 499 -28.59 3.17 -13.60
CA ASN A 499 -27.91 3.36 -14.88
C ASN A 499 -28.94 3.61 -15.98
N VAL A 500 -28.87 4.77 -16.64
CA VAL A 500 -29.81 5.15 -17.69
C VAL A 500 -29.68 4.30 -18.96
N SER A 501 -28.61 3.54 -19.12
CA SER A 501 -28.42 2.59 -20.23
C SER A 501 -28.92 1.18 -19.93
N LYS A 502 -29.48 0.94 -18.73
CA LYS A 502 -30.00 -0.37 -18.33
C LYS A 502 -31.51 -0.33 -18.07
N GLY A 503 -32.21 -1.35 -18.53
CA GLY A 503 -33.65 -1.52 -18.28
C GLY A 503 -34.57 -0.47 -18.90
N ALA A 504 -35.80 -0.42 -18.43
CA ALA A 504 -36.73 0.62 -18.78
C ALA A 504 -36.50 1.89 -17.96
N VAL A 505 -36.68 3.06 -18.55
CA VAL A 505 -36.62 4.34 -17.82
C VAL A 505 -37.88 4.49 -16.99
N ASP A 506 -37.73 4.40 -15.68
CA ASP A 506 -38.77 4.78 -14.72
C ASP A 506 -38.38 6.12 -14.07
N LEU A 507 -39.02 7.19 -14.48
CA LEU A 507 -38.84 8.52 -13.92
C LEU A 507 -39.72 8.80 -12.69
N GLY A 508 -40.45 7.78 -12.22
CA GLY A 508 -41.41 7.92 -11.12
C GLY A 508 -42.51 8.91 -11.42
N ASP A 509 -42.76 9.85 -10.49
CA ASP A 509 -43.83 10.83 -10.62
C ASP A 509 -43.54 11.96 -11.65
N LEU A 510 -42.32 11.97 -12.21
CA LEU A 510 -41.90 12.89 -13.27
C LEU A 510 -42.34 12.44 -14.69
N GLN A 511 -42.93 11.25 -14.81
CA GLN A 511 -43.47 10.74 -16.08
C GLN A 511 -44.97 11.02 -16.18
N ASP A 512 -45.38 11.82 -17.17
CA ASP A 512 -46.77 12.18 -17.38
C ASP A 512 -47.59 10.99 -17.82
N ALA A 513 -48.85 10.91 -17.35
CA ALA A 513 -49.80 9.88 -17.76
C ALA A 513 -50.11 9.95 -19.28
N GLU A 514 -50.04 11.15 -19.87
CA GLU A 514 -50.21 11.37 -21.32
C GLU A 514 -49.02 10.78 -22.11
N GLU A 515 -47.78 10.91 -21.61
CA GLU A 515 -46.59 10.32 -22.24
C GLU A 515 -46.68 8.78 -22.25
N LYS A 516 -47.19 8.15 -21.17
CA LYS A 516 -47.43 6.70 -21.13
C LYS A 516 -48.43 6.24 -22.16
N LYS A 517 -49.57 6.96 -22.28
CA LYS A 517 -50.59 6.66 -23.28
C LYS A 517 -50.07 6.84 -24.70
N ALA A 518 -49.28 7.90 -24.93
CA ALA A 518 -48.68 8.15 -26.24
C ALA A 518 -47.71 7.03 -26.62
N LEU A 519 -46.91 6.52 -25.65
CA LEU A 519 -46.00 5.38 -25.86
C LEU A 519 -46.81 4.11 -26.24
N GLU A 520 -47.87 3.79 -25.51
CA GLU A 520 -48.72 2.64 -25.79
C GLU A 520 -49.36 2.72 -27.19
N GLN A 521 -49.85 3.89 -27.58
CA GLN A 521 -50.42 4.13 -28.92
C GLN A 521 -49.35 4.02 -30.01
N ALA A 522 -48.16 4.60 -29.80
CA ALA A 522 -47.05 4.49 -30.73
C ALA A 522 -46.57 3.03 -30.87
N ALA A 523 -46.49 2.28 -29.78
CA ALA A 523 -46.10 0.87 -29.78
C ALA A 523 -47.08 0.03 -30.60
N GLU A 524 -48.38 0.28 -30.49
CA GLU A 524 -49.41 -0.42 -31.28
C GLU A 524 -49.35 -0.06 -32.78
N GLN A 525 -49.14 1.21 -33.09
CA GLN A 525 -49.03 1.67 -34.50
C GLN A 525 -47.77 1.14 -35.18
N PHE A 526 -46.65 1.13 -34.48
CA PHE A 526 -45.36 0.67 -35.02
C PHE A 526 -45.13 -0.85 -34.90
N LYS A 527 -46.05 -1.60 -34.31
CA LYS A 527 -45.93 -3.04 -34.12
C LYS A 527 -45.50 -3.80 -35.39
N PRO A 528 -46.06 -3.58 -36.60
CA PRO A 528 -45.63 -4.27 -37.80
C PRO A 528 -44.18 -3.96 -38.21
N ILE A 529 -43.71 -2.71 -37.94
CA ILE A 529 -42.36 -2.28 -38.25
C ILE A 529 -41.38 -2.90 -37.23
N VAL A 530 -41.76 -2.93 -35.94
CA VAL A 530 -40.99 -3.54 -34.87
C VAL A 530 -40.79 -5.04 -35.11
N GLU A 531 -41.84 -5.77 -35.50
CA GLU A 531 -41.76 -7.19 -35.85
C GLU A 531 -40.80 -7.42 -37.01
N LYS A 532 -40.88 -6.62 -38.07
CA LYS A 532 -39.99 -6.72 -39.22
C LYS A 532 -38.55 -6.33 -38.91
N LEU A 533 -38.31 -5.32 -38.04
CA LEU A 533 -37.00 -4.97 -37.52
C LEU A 533 -36.41 -6.09 -36.67
N SER A 534 -37.21 -6.69 -35.80
CA SER A 534 -36.80 -7.82 -34.96
C SER A 534 -36.36 -9.01 -35.80
N ASP A 535 -37.06 -9.31 -36.90
CA ASP A 535 -36.67 -10.38 -37.83
C ASP A 535 -35.36 -10.04 -38.56
N SER A 536 -35.23 -8.81 -39.07
CA SER A 536 -34.03 -8.36 -39.79
C SER A 536 -32.78 -8.32 -38.90
N LEU A 537 -32.95 -7.95 -37.62
CA LEU A 537 -31.86 -7.76 -36.68
C LEU A 537 -31.69 -8.89 -35.63
N LYS A 538 -32.42 -10.01 -35.77
CA LYS A 538 -32.41 -11.13 -34.79
C LYS A 538 -31.02 -11.69 -34.44
N ALA A 539 -30.07 -11.57 -35.36
CA ALA A 539 -28.68 -11.97 -35.10
C ALA A 539 -27.96 -11.00 -34.15
N LYS A 540 -28.35 -9.71 -34.15
CA LYS A 540 -27.68 -8.61 -33.47
C LYS A 540 -28.39 -8.13 -32.20
N THR A 541 -29.72 -8.28 -32.13
CA THR A 541 -30.55 -7.78 -31.02
C THR A 541 -31.27 -8.90 -30.31
N LYS A 542 -31.54 -8.72 -29.02
CA LYS A 542 -32.43 -9.55 -28.20
C LYS A 542 -33.88 -9.21 -28.42
N GLU A 543 -34.16 -7.93 -28.55
CA GLU A 543 -35.50 -7.34 -28.69
C GLU A 543 -35.40 -6.00 -29.43
N VAL A 544 -36.44 -5.62 -30.15
CA VAL A 544 -36.66 -4.27 -30.69
C VAL A 544 -37.94 -3.73 -30.09
N ARG A 545 -37.91 -2.49 -29.59
CA ARG A 545 -39.11 -1.86 -29.02
C ARG A 545 -39.12 -0.34 -29.25
N VAL A 546 -40.33 0.23 -29.19
CA VAL A 546 -40.53 1.68 -29.25
C VAL A 546 -40.22 2.31 -27.90
N THR A 547 -39.63 3.51 -27.91
CA THR A 547 -39.30 4.24 -26.68
C THR A 547 -39.66 5.73 -26.79
N THR A 548 -39.95 6.35 -25.65
CA THR A 548 -40.05 7.81 -25.51
C THR A 548 -38.78 8.42 -24.95
N ARG A 549 -37.73 7.60 -24.70
CA ARG A 549 -36.43 8.04 -24.21
C ARG A 549 -35.71 8.98 -25.18
N LEU A 550 -35.96 8.78 -26.46
CA LEU A 550 -35.29 9.49 -27.53
C LEU A 550 -36.11 10.71 -27.98
N VAL A 551 -35.45 11.81 -28.31
CA VAL A 551 -36.01 13.04 -28.82
C VAL A 551 -35.50 13.33 -30.24
N ASP A 552 -34.15 13.34 -30.38
CA ASP A 552 -33.45 13.70 -31.62
C ASP A 552 -32.84 12.49 -32.33
N SER A 553 -32.51 11.43 -31.59
CA SER A 553 -31.85 10.23 -32.13
C SER A 553 -32.87 9.22 -32.67
N PRO A 554 -32.52 8.45 -33.74
CA PRO A 554 -33.41 7.44 -34.32
C PRO A 554 -33.54 6.19 -33.45
N ALA A 555 -32.45 5.81 -32.76
CA ALA A 555 -32.40 4.62 -31.94
C ALA A 555 -31.28 4.70 -30.89
N CYS A 556 -31.37 3.89 -29.86
CA CYS A 556 -30.29 3.62 -28.90
C CYS A 556 -30.29 2.15 -28.50
N LEU A 557 -29.17 1.71 -27.92
CA LEU A 557 -29.04 0.37 -27.38
C LEU A 557 -29.23 0.40 -25.85
N VAL A 558 -29.93 -0.61 -25.35
CA VAL A 558 -30.20 -0.77 -23.91
C VAL A 558 -29.88 -2.19 -23.51
N THR A 559 -29.27 -2.34 -22.34
CA THR A 559 -28.99 -3.65 -21.75
C THR A 559 -30.08 -3.99 -20.73
N SER A 560 -30.43 -5.28 -20.58
CA SER A 560 -31.38 -5.70 -19.55
C SER A 560 -30.82 -5.46 -18.15
N GLU A 561 -31.67 -5.22 -17.16
CA GLU A 561 -31.25 -5.16 -15.75
C GLU A 561 -30.58 -6.48 -15.38
N GLY A 562 -29.37 -6.38 -14.75
CA GLY A 562 -28.57 -7.54 -14.32
C GLY A 562 -27.66 -8.14 -15.42
N GLU A 563 -27.73 -7.72 -16.66
CA GLU A 563 -26.79 -8.11 -17.71
C GLU A 563 -25.56 -7.19 -17.74
N LEU A 564 -24.44 -7.74 -18.21
CA LEU A 564 -23.21 -6.96 -18.41
C LEU A 564 -23.41 -5.94 -19.53
N SER A 565 -22.89 -4.73 -19.35
CA SER A 565 -22.93 -3.73 -20.41
C SER A 565 -22.04 -4.12 -21.60
N PRO A 566 -22.34 -3.62 -22.81
CA PRO A 566 -21.50 -3.82 -23.98
C PRO A 566 -20.05 -3.35 -23.75
N GLN A 567 -19.86 -2.29 -22.98
CA GLN A 567 -18.55 -1.77 -22.61
C GLN A 567 -17.77 -2.76 -21.72
N LEU A 568 -18.40 -3.29 -20.68
CA LEU A 568 -17.76 -4.27 -19.79
C LEU A 568 -17.43 -5.58 -20.53
N ILE A 569 -18.31 -6.02 -21.42
CA ILE A 569 -18.08 -7.18 -22.30
C ILE A 569 -16.83 -6.95 -23.16
N ARG A 570 -16.69 -5.77 -23.78
CA ARG A 570 -15.50 -5.41 -24.58
C ARG A 570 -14.23 -5.45 -23.73
N MET A 571 -14.27 -4.87 -22.53
CA MET A 571 -13.12 -4.86 -21.60
C MET A 571 -12.71 -6.28 -21.19
N LEU A 572 -13.65 -7.14 -20.85
CA LEU A 572 -13.39 -8.53 -20.46
C LEU A 572 -12.82 -9.35 -21.63
N LYS A 573 -13.33 -9.16 -22.85
CA LYS A 573 -12.79 -9.78 -24.07
C LYS A 573 -11.36 -9.31 -24.34
N GLN A 574 -11.06 -8.03 -24.20
CA GLN A 574 -9.70 -7.49 -24.36
C GLN A 574 -8.72 -8.05 -23.30
N ALA A 575 -9.22 -8.34 -22.10
CA ALA A 575 -8.48 -9.01 -21.05
C ALA A 575 -8.33 -10.54 -21.25
N GLY A 576 -8.81 -11.09 -22.39
CA GLY A 576 -8.73 -12.52 -22.72
C GLY A 576 -9.70 -13.41 -21.94
N GLN A 577 -10.72 -12.82 -21.29
CA GLN A 577 -11.73 -13.59 -20.56
C GLN A 577 -12.84 -14.07 -21.49
N ALA A 578 -13.33 -15.28 -21.26
CA ALA A 578 -14.51 -15.80 -21.93
C ALA A 578 -15.77 -15.12 -21.35
N VAL A 579 -16.51 -14.41 -22.19
CA VAL A 579 -17.78 -13.76 -21.82
C VAL A 579 -18.93 -14.33 -22.62
N PRO A 580 -20.13 -14.43 -22.03
CA PRO A 580 -21.32 -14.85 -22.76
C PRO A 580 -21.65 -13.86 -23.88
N GLU A 581 -22.23 -14.35 -24.96
CA GLU A 581 -22.79 -13.50 -26.02
C GLU A 581 -24.07 -12.89 -25.52
N ILE A 582 -24.04 -11.59 -25.21
CA ILE A 582 -25.21 -10.81 -24.78
C ILE A 582 -25.59 -9.89 -25.91
N LYS A 583 -26.87 -9.98 -26.35
CA LYS A 583 -27.43 -9.13 -27.38
C LYS A 583 -28.17 -7.96 -26.73
N PRO A 584 -27.93 -6.71 -27.16
CA PRO A 584 -28.64 -5.55 -26.66
C PRO A 584 -30.11 -5.52 -27.13
N ILE A 585 -30.88 -4.71 -26.44
CA ILE A 585 -32.22 -4.30 -26.85
C ILE A 585 -32.07 -3.03 -27.69
N LEU A 586 -32.69 -3.00 -28.89
CA LEU A 586 -32.76 -1.79 -29.72
C LEU A 586 -34.05 -1.02 -29.40
N GLU A 587 -33.90 0.17 -28.85
CA GLU A 587 -35.00 1.12 -28.65
C GLU A 587 -35.05 2.10 -29.84
N ILE A 588 -36.21 2.26 -30.45
CA ILE A 588 -36.41 3.13 -31.59
C ILE A 588 -37.34 4.30 -31.27
N ASN A 589 -37.07 5.46 -31.89
CA ASN A 589 -37.88 6.66 -31.82
C ASN A 589 -38.90 6.66 -32.96
N PRO A 590 -40.20 6.44 -32.72
CA PRO A 590 -41.22 6.37 -33.77
C PRO A 590 -41.42 7.71 -34.49
N GLU A 591 -41.08 8.82 -33.87
CA GLU A 591 -41.22 10.15 -34.45
C GLU A 591 -40.05 10.55 -35.36
N HIS A 592 -38.91 9.85 -35.27
CA HIS A 592 -37.71 10.19 -36.05
C HIS A 592 -37.90 9.91 -37.56
N PRO A 593 -37.51 10.84 -38.46
CA PRO A 593 -37.71 10.69 -39.91
C PRO A 593 -37.10 9.41 -40.50
N LEU A 594 -35.91 8.97 -40.01
CA LEU A 594 -35.28 7.72 -40.46
C LEU A 594 -36.07 6.47 -40.07
N VAL A 595 -36.73 6.48 -38.92
CA VAL A 595 -37.56 5.37 -38.47
C VAL A 595 -38.88 5.34 -39.26
N LYS A 596 -39.49 6.50 -39.52
CA LYS A 596 -40.68 6.63 -40.38
C LYS A 596 -40.38 6.19 -41.81
N LYS A 597 -39.15 6.40 -42.32
CA LYS A 597 -38.74 5.96 -43.67
C LYS A 597 -38.68 4.44 -43.83
N LEU A 598 -38.66 3.66 -42.73
CA LEU A 598 -38.75 2.20 -42.78
C LEU A 598 -40.09 1.73 -43.35
N GLU A 599 -41.15 2.48 -43.15
CA GLU A 599 -42.47 2.16 -43.68
C GLU A 599 -42.47 2.25 -45.22
N GLY A 600 -42.73 1.13 -45.87
CA GLY A 600 -42.72 1.05 -47.33
C GLY A 600 -41.37 1.10 -48.04
N SER A 601 -40.26 1.07 -47.29
CA SER A 601 -38.92 1.08 -47.89
C SER A 601 -38.60 -0.21 -48.63
N GLU A 602 -38.15 -0.12 -49.89
CA GLU A 602 -37.61 -1.24 -50.65
C GLU A 602 -36.25 -1.74 -50.11
N GLN A 603 -35.50 -0.88 -49.37
CA GLN A 603 -34.21 -1.17 -48.77
C GLN A 603 -34.34 -1.32 -47.25
N PHE A 604 -35.40 -1.95 -46.78
CA PHE A 604 -35.69 -2.09 -45.35
C PHE A 604 -34.54 -2.66 -44.55
N ASP A 605 -33.91 -3.76 -45.01
CA ASP A 605 -32.82 -4.43 -44.30
C ASP A 605 -31.56 -3.59 -44.23
N ASP A 606 -31.21 -2.85 -45.27
CA ASP A 606 -30.06 -1.95 -45.26
C ASP A 606 -30.31 -0.78 -44.30
N LEU A 607 -31.50 -0.19 -44.32
CA LEU A 607 -31.85 0.90 -43.41
C LEU A 607 -31.93 0.44 -41.95
N ALA A 608 -32.49 -0.74 -41.69
CA ALA A 608 -32.50 -1.37 -40.36
C ALA A 608 -31.10 -1.56 -39.80
N ASN A 609 -30.19 -2.13 -40.62
CA ASN A 609 -28.81 -2.31 -40.20
C ASN A 609 -28.08 -0.96 -39.99
N VAL A 610 -28.33 0.05 -40.79
CA VAL A 610 -27.77 1.39 -40.61
C VAL A 610 -28.24 2.02 -39.30
N ILE A 611 -29.55 1.94 -38.97
CA ILE A 611 -30.07 2.46 -37.71
C ILE A 611 -29.42 1.74 -36.50
N PHE A 612 -29.27 0.42 -36.59
CA PHE A 612 -28.59 -0.35 -35.55
C PHE A 612 -27.11 0.06 -35.41
N ASP A 613 -26.39 0.10 -36.53
CA ASP A 613 -24.95 0.43 -36.51
C ASP A 613 -24.70 1.89 -36.04
N GLN A 614 -25.63 2.83 -36.34
CA GLN A 614 -25.61 4.20 -35.82
C GLN A 614 -25.81 4.22 -34.29
N ALA A 615 -26.70 3.39 -33.76
CA ALA A 615 -26.86 3.27 -32.31
C ALA A 615 -25.61 2.72 -31.64
N VAL A 616 -24.90 1.75 -32.25
CA VAL A 616 -23.61 1.25 -31.78
C VAL A 616 -22.56 2.37 -31.75
N ILE A 617 -22.45 3.17 -32.82
CA ILE A 617 -21.51 4.30 -32.92
C ILE A 617 -21.83 5.37 -31.87
N ALA A 618 -23.11 5.68 -31.66
CA ALA A 618 -23.53 6.68 -30.68
C ALA A 618 -23.16 6.31 -29.23
N GLU A 619 -22.96 5.02 -28.96
CA GLU A 619 -22.47 4.50 -27.67
C GLU A 619 -20.93 4.33 -27.61
N GLY A 620 -20.20 4.87 -28.58
CA GLY A 620 -18.76 4.78 -28.64
C GLY A 620 -18.23 3.43 -29.18
N GLY A 621 -19.13 2.54 -29.66
CA GLY A 621 -18.73 1.28 -30.27
C GLY A 621 -18.40 1.42 -31.77
N LEU A 622 -17.89 0.33 -32.35
CA LEU A 622 -17.71 0.21 -33.80
C LEU A 622 -18.66 -0.84 -34.33
N PRO A 623 -19.25 -0.61 -35.55
CA PRO A 623 -19.99 -1.64 -36.25
C PRO A 623 -19.11 -2.89 -36.44
N GLU A 624 -19.70 -4.07 -36.32
CA GLU A 624 -19.01 -5.35 -36.50
C GLU A 624 -18.35 -5.45 -37.89
N ASP A 625 -19.02 -4.95 -38.90
CA ASP A 625 -18.50 -4.78 -40.27
C ASP A 625 -18.62 -3.31 -40.71
N SER A 626 -17.58 -2.53 -40.40
CA SER A 626 -17.50 -1.11 -40.75
C SER A 626 -17.51 -0.87 -42.26
N ALA A 627 -17.00 -1.82 -43.08
CA ALA A 627 -16.99 -1.70 -44.52
C ALA A 627 -18.41 -1.89 -45.11
N ALA A 628 -19.16 -2.85 -44.57
CA ALA A 628 -20.56 -3.04 -44.94
C ALA A 628 -21.43 -1.84 -44.53
N TYR A 629 -21.17 -1.25 -43.33
CA TYR A 629 -21.88 -0.03 -42.90
C TYR A 629 -21.68 1.13 -43.88
N VAL A 630 -20.41 1.43 -44.26
CA VAL A 630 -20.10 2.49 -45.24
C VAL A 630 -20.76 2.21 -46.59
N LYS A 631 -20.74 0.96 -47.06
CA LYS A 631 -21.38 0.59 -48.32
C LYS A 631 -22.90 0.81 -48.29
N ARG A 632 -23.59 0.45 -47.20
CA ARG A 632 -25.01 0.66 -47.00
C ARG A 632 -25.38 2.16 -46.98
N ILE A 633 -24.62 2.95 -46.21
CA ILE A 633 -24.79 4.40 -46.18
C ILE A 633 -24.68 5.00 -47.58
N ASN A 634 -23.62 4.65 -48.33
CA ASN A 634 -23.44 5.14 -49.70
C ASN A 634 -24.60 4.74 -50.61
N SER A 635 -25.11 3.49 -50.50
CA SER A 635 -26.25 3.02 -51.27
C SER A 635 -27.56 3.78 -50.97
N LEU A 636 -27.77 4.15 -49.69
CA LEU A 636 -28.95 4.89 -49.25
C LEU A 636 -28.89 6.40 -49.60
N LEU A 637 -27.67 6.97 -49.67
CA LEU A 637 -27.48 8.40 -50.01
C LEU A 637 -27.53 8.67 -51.53
N LEU A 638 -27.23 7.66 -52.36
CA LEU A 638 -27.21 7.78 -53.82
C LEU A 638 -28.57 7.56 -54.49
N LYS A 639 -29.58 7.21 -53.73
CA LYS A 639 -30.99 7.07 -54.14
C LYS A 639 -31.87 8.13 -53.48
#